data_4d7aaefcb6ae5d5f4c2d686f31a320c5
#
_entry.id   4d7aaefcb6ae5d5f4c2d686f31a320c5
#
_cell.length_a   1.000
_cell.length_b   1.000
_cell.length_c   1.000
_cell.angle_alpha   90.00
_cell.angle_beta   90.00
_cell.angle_gamma   90.00
#
_symmetry.space_group_name_H-M   'P 1'
#
loop_
_entity.id
_entity.type
_entity.pdbx_description
1 polymer ?
#
loop_
_entity_poly.entity_id
_entity_poly.type
_entity_poly.pdbx_seq_one_letter_code
_entity_poly.pdbx_strand_id
1 'polypeptide(L)'
;PEPMTEREFAEHISELASKNEVFTSYIGMGWYDTVCPAPIQRNVFENPVWYTSYTPYQAEVSQGRLEALLNFQTVIAELTGLPLANCSLLDEATAAAEAATMFYGSRSRAQVKAEANTLFVDENVFASTLAVINTRMIPQGIKVVVGDYKTFEFTPDVFGAIVQYPNADGSIEDYKEFIVRANAGGARVAVAADLMSLVLLTPPGEWGADVVFGSSQRFGIPMFYGGPSAAFFATKDEYKRSIPGRIIGISKDAYGHTAYRLALQTREQHIKREKATSNICTAQALLATMAGFYAVYHGAEGLKNIAGRIHASAGFLTGELEKLGYKQLNKNYFDTLKIQLPEHVSINALREIALECKVNLRCFDAGQIGISLDETTGPTDIGVLLYIFAGAAGKDYMLKEAVPEKTYFDPKFARTSEFLQEDVFKKYHTETELMRYITRLGRKDVSLAQSMISLGSCTMKLNPASTMLPLSRPEFMNIHPYAPEDQVEGYTELIENLSAYLCEITGFKGCTLQPNSGAAGEYTGLRVIRAYLESIGQGHRNIVLLPASAHGTNPASAVQCGFTTVTVKCDDKGNIDLEDFRAKAEANKDNLAASMITYPSTHGIFEVDIKEMCDIVHACGGQLYMDGANMNAQVGLTNPGTIGADVCHLNLHKTFSSPHGGGGPGVGPICVAAHLVPFLPQHPVLWGNDLNTVSAAPYGSAGILPITYAYIRMLGTEGLETVTKTAILNANYLAAKFKDTYGIVYTGATGRVGHELILECRTVKERSGIDEGDIAKRLMDFGYHAPTLSFPVHGTLMVEPTESESKAELDRFVEVLECIWNEIKEVEEGKASKEDNVLKNAPHPEYEVTADEWKHEYPRSKAAFPLEWLHDSKFWVNVARVDNAYGDRNLIPTLCACEI
;
A
#
# COMPACT_ATOMS: atom_id res chain seq x y z
N PRO A 1 24.06 8.48 -14.27
CA PRO A 1 24.83 9.49 -13.54
C PRO A 1 26.12 8.93 -12.95
N GLU A 2 27.09 9.82 -12.63
CA GLU A 2 28.27 9.45 -11.85
C GLU A 2 27.86 9.11 -10.40
N PRO A 3 28.56 8.17 -9.75
CA PRO A 3 28.25 7.80 -8.36
C PRO A 3 28.62 8.93 -7.40
N MET A 4 27.88 9.01 -6.29
CA MET A 4 28.14 9.95 -5.20
C MET A 4 28.50 9.19 -3.93
N THR A 5 29.49 9.70 -3.18
CA THR A 5 29.74 9.27 -1.81
C THR A 5 28.59 9.73 -0.88
N GLU A 6 28.51 9.19 0.33
CA GLU A 6 27.50 9.62 1.32
C GLU A 6 27.54 11.14 1.55
N ARG A 7 28.73 11.72 1.65
CA ARG A 7 28.90 13.16 1.86
C ARG A 7 28.40 13.98 0.67
N GLU A 8 28.80 13.63 -0.54
CA GLU A 8 28.39 14.32 -1.77
C GLU A 8 26.87 14.23 -1.95
N PHE A 9 26.29 13.07 -1.65
CA PHE A 9 24.85 12.90 -1.71
C PHE A 9 24.13 13.74 -0.63
N ALA A 10 24.64 13.77 0.60
CA ALA A 10 24.08 14.58 1.68
C ALA A 10 24.10 16.09 1.34
N GLU A 11 25.15 16.58 0.73
CA GLU A 11 25.25 17.95 0.23
C GLU A 11 24.26 18.21 -0.91
N HIS A 12 24.19 17.31 -1.89
CA HIS A 12 23.28 17.40 -3.02
C HIS A 12 21.80 17.38 -2.63
N ILE A 13 21.40 16.43 -1.76
CA ILE A 13 19.99 16.33 -1.35
C ILE A 13 19.58 17.52 -0.45
N SER A 14 20.53 18.10 0.28
CA SER A 14 20.29 19.32 1.06
C SER A 14 20.10 20.53 0.15
N GLU A 15 20.82 20.62 -0.95
CA GLU A 15 20.61 21.65 -1.97
C GLU A 15 19.22 21.50 -2.61
N LEU A 16 18.84 20.28 -3.02
CA LEU A 16 17.49 20.04 -3.56
C LEU A 16 16.41 20.40 -2.55
N ALA A 17 16.56 19.97 -1.29
CA ALA A 17 15.60 20.30 -0.23
C ALA A 17 15.43 21.81 -0.05
N SER A 18 16.54 22.57 -0.12
CA SER A 18 16.49 24.03 0.06
C SER A 18 15.74 24.78 -1.05
N LYS A 19 15.45 24.12 -2.17
CA LYS A 19 14.59 24.68 -3.25
C LYS A 19 13.09 24.49 -2.96
N ASN A 20 12.74 23.71 -1.95
CA ASN A 20 11.36 23.59 -1.48
C ASN A 20 11.12 24.61 -0.36
N GLU A 21 9.97 25.29 -0.39
CA GLU A 21 9.55 26.19 0.67
C GLU A 21 8.37 25.60 1.45
N VAL A 22 8.57 25.40 2.74
CA VAL A 22 7.51 24.89 3.63
C VAL A 22 6.59 26.05 4.04
N PHE A 23 5.39 26.09 3.49
CA PHE A 23 4.32 27.01 3.87
C PHE A 23 3.32 26.33 4.79
N THR A 24 2.73 27.07 5.72
CA THR A 24 1.56 26.58 6.48
C THR A 24 0.40 26.40 5.52
N SER A 25 -0.14 25.19 5.42
CA SER A 25 -1.18 24.87 4.46
C SER A 25 -2.56 24.74 5.12
N TYR A 26 -3.51 25.53 4.65
CA TYR A 26 -4.93 25.40 4.98
C TYR A 26 -5.76 24.97 3.76
N ILE A 27 -5.12 24.33 2.79
CA ILE A 27 -5.77 23.82 1.57
C ILE A 27 -6.72 22.68 1.91
N GLY A 28 -6.30 21.78 2.80
CA GLY A 28 -7.08 20.59 3.15
C GLY A 28 -7.22 19.62 1.99
N MET A 29 -8.44 19.31 1.58
CA MET A 29 -8.74 18.42 0.45
C MET A 29 -8.17 17.01 0.61
N GLY A 30 -8.14 16.51 1.85
CA GLY A 30 -7.66 15.16 2.18
C GLY A 30 -6.23 15.09 2.76
N TRP A 31 -5.50 16.22 2.80
CA TRP A 31 -4.18 16.33 3.44
C TRP A 31 -4.16 17.49 4.42
N TYR A 32 -3.75 17.18 5.63
CA TYR A 32 -3.74 18.11 6.76
C TYR A 32 -2.44 17.96 7.51
N ASP A 33 -1.93 19.06 8.03
CA ASP A 33 -0.75 18.97 8.88
C ASP A 33 -1.10 18.28 10.21
N THR A 34 -0.14 17.58 10.78
CA THR A 34 -0.35 16.76 11.97
C THR A 34 0.95 16.63 12.76
N VAL A 35 0.84 16.28 14.00
CA VAL A 35 1.99 16.01 14.86
C VAL A 35 2.28 14.51 14.90
N CYS A 36 3.35 14.09 14.23
CA CYS A 36 3.86 12.74 14.41
C CYS A 36 4.56 12.66 15.78
N PRO A 37 4.07 11.87 16.73
CA PRO A 37 4.76 11.70 18.01
C PRO A 37 6.20 11.21 17.83
N ALA A 38 7.16 11.82 18.52
CA ALA A 38 8.58 11.50 18.37
C ALA A 38 8.91 9.99 18.55
N PRO A 39 8.27 9.27 19.47
CA PRO A 39 8.47 7.81 19.58
C PRO A 39 8.04 7.05 18.32
N ILE A 40 7.00 7.51 17.62
CA ILE A 40 6.52 6.87 16.39
C ILE A 40 7.48 7.17 15.25
N GLN A 41 7.88 8.44 15.08
CA GLN A 41 8.83 8.81 14.03
C GLN A 41 10.14 8.05 14.18
N ARG A 42 10.80 8.15 15.34
CA ARG A 42 12.13 7.54 15.56
C ARG A 42 12.08 6.01 15.64
N ASN A 43 11.10 5.45 16.35
CA ASN A 43 11.10 4.04 16.73
C ASN A 43 10.28 3.16 15.78
N VAL A 44 9.53 3.75 14.83
CA VAL A 44 8.80 3.02 13.79
C VAL A 44 9.27 3.49 12.40
N PHE A 45 9.03 4.74 12.04
CA PHE A 45 9.30 5.25 10.70
C PHE A 45 10.79 5.23 10.33
N GLU A 46 11.67 5.63 11.25
CA GLU A 46 13.12 5.64 11.08
C GLU A 46 13.82 4.35 11.55
N ASN A 47 13.07 3.37 12.02
CA ASN A 47 13.61 2.15 12.60
C ASN A 47 13.59 0.99 11.60
N PRO A 48 14.76 0.47 11.17
CA PRO A 48 14.85 -0.62 10.19
C PRO A 48 14.15 -1.91 10.63
N VAL A 49 14.01 -2.17 11.93
CA VAL A 49 13.23 -3.31 12.44
C VAL A 49 11.78 -3.27 11.95
N TRP A 50 11.20 -2.08 11.82
CA TRP A 50 9.83 -1.90 11.35
C TRP A 50 9.73 -1.72 9.84
N TYR A 51 10.59 -0.88 9.22
CA TYR A 51 10.42 -0.58 7.79
C TYR A 51 11.06 -1.61 6.86
N THR A 52 11.90 -2.52 7.34
CA THR A 52 12.52 -3.58 6.49
C THR A 52 11.82 -4.93 6.55
N SER A 53 10.72 -5.04 7.27
CA SER A 53 9.93 -6.28 7.34
C SER A 53 9.09 -6.48 6.07
N TYR A 54 8.68 -7.73 5.84
CA TYR A 54 7.81 -8.11 4.73
C TYR A 54 6.33 -8.18 5.14
N THR A 55 5.45 -8.36 4.17
CA THR A 55 4.04 -8.69 4.41
C THR A 55 3.95 -9.92 5.31
N PRO A 56 3.11 -9.90 6.37
CA PRO A 56 3.12 -10.92 7.41
C PRO A 56 2.45 -12.24 7.01
N TYR A 57 2.81 -12.79 5.86
CA TYR A 57 2.34 -14.11 5.42
C TYR A 57 2.78 -15.25 6.35
N GLN A 58 3.93 -15.11 6.98
CA GLN A 58 4.45 -16.06 7.95
C GLN A 58 4.21 -15.53 9.36
N ALA A 59 3.06 -15.90 9.90
CA ALA A 59 2.50 -15.30 11.11
C ALA A 59 3.43 -15.46 12.33
N GLU A 60 4.09 -16.60 12.49
CA GLU A 60 4.87 -16.92 13.68
C GLU A 60 6.08 -15.99 13.87
N VAL A 61 6.62 -15.42 12.81
CA VAL A 61 7.73 -14.44 12.83
C VAL A 61 7.27 -13.01 12.58
N SER A 62 5.98 -12.74 12.74
CA SER A 62 5.34 -11.46 12.41
C SER A 62 4.35 -11.01 13.48
N GLN A 63 4.40 -11.57 14.68
CA GLN A 63 3.38 -11.35 15.72
C GLN A 63 3.30 -9.90 16.18
N GLY A 64 4.41 -9.16 16.18
CA GLY A 64 4.44 -7.76 16.62
C GLY A 64 3.73 -6.83 15.66
N ARG A 65 4.04 -6.89 14.36
CA ARG A 65 3.35 -6.04 13.36
C ARG A 65 1.91 -6.49 13.09
N LEU A 66 1.60 -7.77 13.25
CA LEU A 66 0.22 -8.25 13.21
C LEU A 66 -0.62 -7.66 14.34
N GLU A 67 -0.07 -7.61 15.56
CA GLU A 67 -0.73 -6.94 16.70
C GLU A 67 -0.91 -5.43 16.44
N ALA A 68 0.11 -4.75 15.92
CA ALA A 68 0.04 -3.33 15.58
C ALA A 68 -1.02 -3.04 14.50
N LEU A 69 -1.13 -3.89 13.47
CA LEU A 69 -2.15 -3.75 12.43
C LEU A 69 -3.56 -4.10 12.95
N LEU A 70 -3.69 -5.03 13.89
CA LEU A 70 -4.96 -5.31 14.56
C LEU A 70 -5.45 -4.11 15.39
N ASN A 71 -4.53 -3.41 16.05
CA ASN A 71 -4.85 -2.14 16.71
C ASN A 71 -5.42 -1.13 15.70
N PHE A 72 -4.79 -0.97 14.54
CA PHE A 72 -5.31 -0.11 13.47
C PHE A 72 -6.71 -0.52 13.01
N GLN A 73 -6.93 -1.81 12.74
CA GLN A 73 -8.27 -2.32 12.34
C GLN A 73 -9.33 -2.02 13.40
N THR A 74 -8.99 -2.16 14.67
CA THR A 74 -9.89 -1.86 15.79
C THR A 74 -10.26 -0.37 15.82
N VAL A 75 -9.26 0.51 15.68
CA VAL A 75 -9.48 1.96 15.59
C VAL A 75 -10.46 2.31 14.47
N ILE A 76 -10.24 1.74 13.30
CA ILE A 76 -11.08 2.01 12.14
C ILE A 76 -12.51 1.48 12.34
N ALA A 77 -12.65 0.24 12.79
CA ALA A 77 -13.97 -0.34 13.05
C ALA A 77 -14.79 0.49 14.04
N GLU A 78 -14.17 0.91 15.13
CA GLU A 78 -14.87 1.67 16.16
C GLU A 78 -15.19 3.10 15.75
N LEU A 79 -14.25 3.79 15.09
CA LEU A 79 -14.51 5.16 14.63
C LEU A 79 -15.56 5.22 13.52
N THR A 80 -15.61 4.23 12.65
CA THR A 80 -16.57 4.17 11.54
C THR A 80 -17.93 3.59 11.93
N GLY A 81 -18.02 2.90 13.07
CA GLY A 81 -19.25 2.21 13.51
C GLY A 81 -19.57 0.95 12.69
N LEU A 82 -18.56 0.33 12.06
CA LEU A 82 -18.69 -0.89 11.26
C LEU A 82 -17.81 -2.00 11.81
N PRO A 83 -18.27 -3.27 11.78
CA PRO A 83 -17.62 -4.35 12.51
C PRO A 83 -16.32 -4.89 11.88
N LEU A 84 -16.10 -4.62 10.61
CA LEU A 84 -15.01 -5.21 9.86
C LEU A 84 -14.20 -4.14 9.12
N ALA A 85 -12.93 -4.02 9.45
CA ALA A 85 -11.98 -3.19 8.74
C ALA A 85 -10.83 -4.03 8.18
N ASN A 86 -10.21 -3.59 7.08
CA ASN A 86 -8.95 -4.14 6.61
C ASN A 86 -7.75 -3.41 7.27
N CYS A 87 -6.54 -3.88 7.01
CA CYS A 87 -5.35 -3.30 7.61
C CYS A 87 -4.65 -2.22 6.75
N SER A 88 -5.18 -1.82 5.66
CA SER A 88 -5.03 -0.60 4.85
C SER A 88 -5.31 -0.81 3.37
N LEU A 89 -5.60 0.29 2.68
CA LEU A 89 -5.57 0.41 1.23
C LEU A 89 -4.55 1.48 0.81
N LEU A 90 -4.45 1.76 -0.49
CA LEU A 90 -3.38 2.58 -1.05
C LEU A 90 -3.55 4.08 -0.76
N ASP A 91 -4.74 4.61 -0.99
CA ASP A 91 -5.15 5.97 -0.67
C ASP A 91 -6.69 6.10 -0.68
N GLU A 92 -7.22 7.28 -0.33
CA GLU A 92 -8.66 7.51 -0.23
C GLU A 92 -9.38 7.31 -1.57
N ALA A 93 -8.83 7.83 -2.66
CA ALA A 93 -9.45 7.71 -3.97
C ALA A 93 -9.49 6.27 -4.48
N THR A 94 -8.41 5.52 -4.26
CA THR A 94 -8.36 4.08 -4.54
C THR A 94 -9.37 3.31 -3.69
N ALA A 95 -9.50 3.66 -2.41
CA ALA A 95 -10.49 3.04 -1.52
C ALA A 95 -11.92 3.27 -2.01
N ALA A 96 -12.24 4.45 -2.55
CA ALA A 96 -13.52 4.72 -3.19
C ALA A 96 -13.79 3.79 -4.37
N ALA A 97 -12.81 3.63 -5.26
CA ALA A 97 -12.91 2.74 -6.42
C ALA A 97 -13.05 1.27 -5.99
N GLU A 98 -12.36 0.85 -4.94
CA GLU A 98 -12.50 -0.49 -4.35
C GLU A 98 -13.89 -0.72 -3.77
N ALA A 99 -14.49 0.27 -3.10
CA ALA A 99 -15.87 0.21 -2.61
C ALA A 99 -16.86 0.00 -3.76
N ALA A 100 -16.73 0.78 -4.81
CA ALA A 100 -17.56 0.67 -6.02
C ALA A 100 -17.41 -0.71 -6.68
N THR A 101 -16.18 -1.23 -6.79
CA THR A 101 -15.89 -2.56 -7.32
C THR A 101 -16.53 -3.65 -6.46
N MET A 102 -16.45 -3.54 -5.15
CA MET A 102 -17.06 -4.48 -4.22
C MET A 102 -18.58 -4.49 -4.36
N PHE A 103 -19.21 -3.33 -4.46
CA PHE A 103 -20.67 -3.23 -4.66
C PHE A 103 -21.12 -3.83 -5.99
N TYR A 104 -20.37 -3.55 -7.06
CA TYR A 104 -20.64 -4.13 -8.38
C TYR A 104 -20.56 -5.64 -8.38
N GLY A 105 -19.54 -6.20 -7.77
CA GLY A 105 -19.33 -7.64 -7.62
C GLY A 105 -20.34 -8.32 -6.67
N SER A 106 -20.94 -7.56 -5.77
CA SER A 106 -21.93 -8.06 -4.78
C SER A 106 -23.39 -7.87 -5.20
N ARG A 107 -23.64 -7.46 -6.46
CA ARG A 107 -24.99 -7.35 -7.00
C ARG A 107 -25.76 -8.66 -6.91
N SER A 108 -27.04 -8.57 -6.59
CA SER A 108 -27.96 -9.73 -6.61
C SER A 108 -28.08 -10.30 -8.03
N ARG A 109 -28.51 -11.55 -8.15
CA ARG A 109 -28.80 -12.17 -9.46
C ARG A 109 -29.81 -11.36 -10.27
N ALA A 110 -30.79 -10.74 -9.60
CA ALA A 110 -31.79 -9.88 -10.24
C ALA A 110 -31.14 -8.60 -10.80
N GLN A 111 -30.26 -7.97 -10.04
CA GLN A 111 -29.52 -6.78 -10.45
C GLN A 111 -28.56 -7.07 -11.64
N VAL A 112 -27.88 -8.21 -11.62
CA VAL A 112 -27.01 -8.64 -12.73
C VAL A 112 -27.84 -8.87 -13.99
N LYS A 113 -29.01 -9.56 -13.88
CA LYS A 113 -29.92 -9.80 -15.00
C LYS A 113 -30.54 -8.51 -15.55
N ALA A 114 -30.79 -7.55 -14.68
CA ALA A 114 -31.34 -6.23 -15.04
C ALA A 114 -30.26 -5.24 -15.49
N GLU A 115 -28.99 -5.67 -15.60
CA GLU A 115 -27.85 -4.85 -15.99
C GLU A 115 -27.73 -3.58 -15.13
N ALA A 116 -27.83 -3.73 -13.79
CA ALA A 116 -27.64 -2.63 -12.84
C ALA A 116 -26.16 -2.17 -12.85
N ASN A 117 -25.83 -1.28 -13.76
CA ASN A 117 -24.46 -0.83 -14.06
C ASN A 117 -24.23 0.66 -13.75
N THR A 118 -25.10 1.31 -13.00
CA THR A 118 -24.98 2.75 -12.67
C THR A 118 -24.50 2.92 -11.22
N LEU A 119 -23.43 3.73 -11.08
CA LEU A 119 -22.90 4.22 -9.82
C LEU A 119 -23.23 5.71 -9.69
N PHE A 120 -23.86 6.11 -8.60
CA PHE A 120 -24.03 7.52 -8.27
C PHE A 120 -22.86 8.01 -7.42
N VAL A 121 -22.34 9.20 -7.73
CA VAL A 121 -21.33 9.91 -6.91
C VAL A 121 -21.83 11.32 -6.66
N ASP A 122 -21.87 11.71 -5.38
CA ASP A 122 -22.25 13.07 -5.01
C ASP A 122 -21.26 14.10 -5.59
N GLU A 123 -21.76 15.23 -6.08
CA GLU A 123 -20.95 16.29 -6.67
C GLU A 123 -19.95 16.94 -5.70
N ASN A 124 -20.18 16.76 -4.38
CA ASN A 124 -19.32 17.26 -3.32
C ASN A 124 -18.32 16.23 -2.77
N VAL A 125 -17.96 15.24 -3.57
CA VAL A 125 -16.81 14.35 -3.36
C VAL A 125 -15.55 15.02 -3.91
N PHE A 126 -14.39 14.73 -3.37
CA PHE A 126 -13.14 15.28 -3.90
C PHE A 126 -12.94 14.94 -5.38
N ALA A 127 -12.46 15.90 -6.16
CA ALA A 127 -12.26 15.74 -7.61
C ALA A 127 -11.28 14.59 -7.94
N SER A 128 -10.22 14.42 -7.14
CA SER A 128 -9.29 13.30 -7.29
C SER A 128 -9.95 11.94 -7.07
N THR A 129 -10.84 11.85 -6.08
CA THR A 129 -11.62 10.64 -5.81
C THR A 129 -12.54 10.30 -6.98
N LEU A 130 -13.27 11.28 -7.52
CA LEU A 130 -14.11 11.10 -8.70
C LEU A 130 -13.29 10.67 -9.92
N ALA A 131 -12.13 11.27 -10.14
CA ALA A 131 -11.24 10.93 -11.27
C ALA A 131 -10.79 9.47 -11.22
N VAL A 132 -10.38 8.98 -10.05
CA VAL A 132 -9.98 7.56 -9.88
C VAL A 132 -11.17 6.62 -10.04
N ILE A 133 -12.34 6.98 -9.52
CA ILE A 133 -13.58 6.22 -9.75
C ILE A 133 -13.85 6.08 -11.25
N ASN A 134 -13.78 7.16 -12.01
CA ASN A 134 -13.98 7.13 -13.47
C ASN A 134 -12.97 6.22 -14.16
N THR A 135 -11.69 6.35 -13.82
CA THR A 135 -10.61 5.51 -14.37
C THR A 135 -10.87 4.02 -14.15
N ARG A 136 -11.41 3.64 -12.98
CA ARG A 136 -11.66 2.24 -12.60
C ARG A 136 -12.99 1.71 -13.10
N MET A 137 -14.03 2.53 -13.20
CA MET A 137 -15.40 2.09 -13.49
C MET A 137 -15.71 2.08 -14.98
N ILE A 138 -15.32 3.12 -15.73
CA ILE A 138 -15.66 3.27 -17.14
C ILE A 138 -15.17 2.09 -17.99
N PRO A 139 -13.93 1.59 -17.85
CA PRO A 139 -13.47 0.44 -18.63
C PRO A 139 -14.26 -0.84 -18.41
N GLN A 140 -14.96 -0.97 -17.30
CA GLN A 140 -15.82 -2.11 -17.00
C GLN A 140 -17.27 -1.93 -17.48
N GLY A 141 -17.56 -0.86 -18.23
CA GLY A 141 -18.90 -0.55 -18.71
C GLY A 141 -19.85 0.00 -17.63
N ILE A 142 -19.30 0.47 -16.52
CA ILE A 142 -20.08 1.08 -15.43
C ILE A 142 -20.28 2.55 -15.74
N LYS A 143 -21.53 3.00 -15.69
CA LYS A 143 -21.91 4.39 -15.83
C LYS A 143 -21.79 5.11 -14.49
N VAL A 144 -20.97 6.15 -14.45
CA VAL A 144 -20.84 7.04 -13.29
C VAL A 144 -21.72 8.26 -13.50
N VAL A 145 -22.66 8.47 -12.59
CA VAL A 145 -23.57 9.63 -12.59
C VAL A 145 -23.22 10.54 -11.41
N VAL A 146 -22.87 11.77 -11.72
CA VAL A 146 -22.53 12.79 -10.71
C VAL A 146 -23.71 13.75 -10.54
N GLY A 147 -24.09 14.05 -9.31
CA GLY A 147 -25.20 14.96 -9.04
C GLY A 147 -25.38 15.28 -7.55
N ASP A 148 -26.47 15.95 -7.23
CA ASP A 148 -26.82 16.29 -5.86
C ASP A 148 -27.56 15.13 -5.19
N TYR A 149 -27.02 14.62 -4.08
CA TYR A 149 -27.60 13.53 -3.31
C TYR A 149 -29.04 13.83 -2.82
N LYS A 150 -29.40 15.11 -2.65
CA LYS A 150 -30.73 15.54 -2.18
C LYS A 150 -31.82 15.26 -3.21
N THR A 151 -31.49 15.36 -4.48
CA THR A 151 -32.45 15.29 -5.60
C THR A 151 -32.32 13.99 -6.41
N PHE A 152 -31.25 13.23 -6.20
CA PHE A 152 -31.00 11.99 -6.95
C PHE A 152 -32.06 10.93 -6.66
N GLU A 153 -32.64 10.36 -7.73
CA GLU A 153 -33.63 9.29 -7.65
C GLU A 153 -32.97 7.92 -7.95
N PHE A 154 -33.16 6.97 -7.04
CA PHE A 154 -32.63 5.62 -7.20
C PHE A 154 -33.55 4.78 -8.08
N THR A 155 -33.11 4.53 -9.30
CA THR A 155 -33.74 3.60 -10.24
C THR A 155 -33.09 2.20 -10.13
N PRO A 156 -33.75 1.12 -10.61
CA PRO A 156 -33.23 -0.26 -10.45
C PRO A 156 -31.88 -0.54 -11.08
N ASP A 157 -31.40 0.32 -11.97
CA ASP A 157 -30.07 0.21 -12.60
C ASP A 157 -28.94 0.76 -11.74
N VAL A 158 -29.24 1.44 -10.64
CA VAL A 158 -28.25 1.98 -9.71
C VAL A 158 -27.86 0.93 -8.67
N PHE A 159 -26.62 0.44 -8.72
CA PHE A 159 -26.15 -0.57 -7.77
C PHE A 159 -25.47 0.00 -6.54
N GLY A 160 -24.97 1.23 -6.62
CA GLY A 160 -24.22 1.85 -5.54
C GLY A 160 -24.19 3.37 -5.61
N ALA A 161 -23.81 3.97 -4.49
CA ALA A 161 -23.67 5.40 -4.34
C ALA A 161 -22.50 5.74 -3.43
N ILE A 162 -21.84 6.88 -3.69
CA ILE A 162 -20.73 7.40 -2.89
C ILE A 162 -21.03 8.83 -2.49
N VAL A 163 -20.91 9.13 -1.21
CA VAL A 163 -20.99 10.47 -0.62
C VAL A 163 -19.79 10.73 0.27
N GLN A 164 -19.56 11.99 0.67
CA GLN A 164 -18.42 12.37 1.51
C GLN A 164 -18.86 13.14 2.76
N TYR A 165 -18.23 12.87 3.90
CA TYR A 165 -18.62 13.36 5.23
C TYR A 165 -17.38 13.68 6.10
N PRO A 166 -17.10 14.97 6.44
CA PRO A 166 -17.68 16.15 5.80
C PRO A 166 -17.43 16.17 4.29
N ASN A 167 -18.23 16.92 3.53
CA ASN A 167 -18.09 16.95 2.08
C ASN A 167 -16.83 17.74 1.63
N ALA A 168 -16.56 17.79 0.34
CA ALA A 168 -15.36 18.40 -0.22
C ALA A 168 -15.20 19.90 0.13
N ASP A 169 -16.29 20.58 0.44
CA ASP A 169 -16.31 22.00 0.84
C ASP A 169 -16.31 22.18 2.36
N GLY A 170 -16.29 21.09 3.12
CA GLY A 170 -16.27 21.08 4.57
C GLY A 170 -17.63 21.07 5.25
N SER A 171 -18.74 21.03 4.50
CA SER A 171 -20.08 20.95 5.07
C SER A 171 -20.38 19.58 5.64
N ILE A 172 -20.99 19.56 6.84
CA ILE A 172 -21.54 18.34 7.43
C ILE A 172 -22.99 18.20 6.96
N GLU A 173 -23.25 17.18 6.17
CA GLU A 173 -24.55 16.89 5.58
C GLU A 173 -25.22 15.70 6.27
N ASP A 174 -26.55 15.66 6.26
CA ASP A 174 -27.33 14.55 6.81
C ASP A 174 -27.68 13.52 5.72
N TYR A 175 -26.97 12.41 5.72
CA TYR A 175 -27.15 11.35 4.72
C TYR A 175 -28.11 10.22 5.15
N LYS A 176 -28.74 10.31 6.32
CA LYS A 176 -29.61 9.22 6.83
C LYS A 176 -30.74 8.87 5.88
N GLU A 177 -31.48 9.89 5.41
CA GLU A 177 -32.59 9.70 4.48
C GLU A 177 -32.09 9.22 3.11
N PHE A 178 -30.96 9.73 2.66
CA PHE A 178 -30.32 9.30 1.41
C PHE A 178 -29.98 7.79 1.44
N ILE A 179 -29.42 7.30 2.53
CA ILE A 179 -29.10 5.89 2.71
C ILE A 179 -30.38 5.03 2.71
N VAL A 180 -31.44 5.49 3.37
CA VAL A 180 -32.74 4.79 3.35
C VAL A 180 -33.29 4.69 1.93
N ARG A 181 -33.28 5.78 1.18
CA ARG A 181 -33.72 5.79 -0.24
C ARG A 181 -32.87 4.88 -1.13
N ALA A 182 -31.56 4.90 -0.94
CA ALA A 182 -30.64 4.05 -1.68
C ALA A 182 -30.93 2.57 -1.44
N ASN A 183 -31.05 2.18 -0.18
CA ASN A 183 -31.35 0.79 0.20
C ASN A 183 -32.73 0.33 -0.32
N ALA A 184 -33.73 1.20 -0.28
CA ALA A 184 -35.06 0.92 -0.85
C ALA A 184 -34.99 0.71 -2.38
N GLY A 185 -34.10 1.40 -3.08
CA GLY A 185 -33.81 1.22 -4.51
C GLY A 185 -32.88 0.05 -4.84
N GLY A 186 -32.37 -0.67 -3.82
CA GLY A 186 -31.42 -1.78 -3.99
C GLY A 186 -29.96 -1.35 -4.14
N ALA A 187 -29.63 -0.08 -3.94
CA ALA A 187 -28.27 0.44 -4.02
C ALA A 187 -27.54 0.37 -2.65
N ARG A 188 -26.24 0.13 -2.69
CA ARG A 188 -25.35 0.18 -1.52
C ARG A 188 -24.72 1.55 -1.41
N VAL A 189 -24.39 1.99 -0.19
CA VAL A 189 -23.81 3.32 0.04
C VAL A 189 -22.45 3.22 0.71
N ALA A 190 -21.45 3.86 0.10
CA ALA A 190 -20.14 4.10 0.68
C ALA A 190 -19.99 5.58 1.05
N VAL A 191 -19.44 5.84 2.23
CA VAL A 191 -19.20 7.17 2.75
C VAL A 191 -17.71 7.40 2.89
N ALA A 192 -17.17 8.36 2.13
CA ALA A 192 -15.83 8.88 2.33
C ALA A 192 -15.84 9.75 3.59
N ALA A 193 -15.05 9.41 4.61
CA ALA A 193 -15.08 10.11 5.89
C ALA A 193 -13.70 10.62 6.29
N ASP A 194 -13.67 11.78 6.92
CA ASP A 194 -12.50 12.28 7.63
C ASP A 194 -12.38 11.58 8.99
N LEU A 195 -11.28 10.87 9.22
CA LEU A 195 -11.11 10.04 10.40
C LEU A 195 -11.09 10.86 11.70
N MET A 196 -10.47 12.05 11.70
CA MET A 196 -10.43 12.92 12.88
C MET A 196 -11.81 13.50 13.20
N SER A 197 -12.62 13.80 12.20
CA SER A 197 -13.99 14.30 12.40
C SER A 197 -14.89 13.26 13.07
N LEU A 198 -14.65 11.97 12.79
CA LEU A 198 -15.43 10.86 13.39
C LEU A 198 -15.24 10.73 14.90
N VAL A 199 -14.21 11.36 15.46
CA VAL A 199 -14.04 11.45 16.92
C VAL A 199 -15.18 12.25 17.57
N LEU A 200 -15.69 13.26 16.87
CA LEU A 200 -16.77 14.16 17.36
C LEU A 200 -18.12 13.90 16.69
N LEU A 201 -18.15 13.35 15.48
CA LEU A 201 -19.35 13.19 14.67
C LEU A 201 -19.87 11.75 14.71
N THR A 202 -21.20 11.62 14.56
CA THR A 202 -21.85 10.30 14.47
C THR A 202 -21.23 9.47 13.37
N PRO A 203 -20.80 8.24 13.65
CA PRO A 203 -20.21 7.35 12.64
C PRO A 203 -21.21 6.98 11.55
N PRO A 204 -20.82 7.00 10.26
CA PRO A 204 -21.72 6.61 9.18
C PRO A 204 -22.22 5.16 9.25
N GLY A 205 -21.49 4.27 9.91
CA GLY A 205 -21.96 2.91 10.20
C GLY A 205 -23.27 2.88 10.98
N GLU A 206 -23.47 3.83 11.89
CA GLU A 206 -24.71 3.97 12.67
C GLU A 206 -25.92 4.45 11.83
N TRP A 207 -25.65 5.00 10.64
CA TRP A 207 -26.71 5.36 9.69
C TRP A 207 -27.10 4.22 8.75
N GLY A 208 -26.40 3.09 8.83
CA GLY A 208 -26.59 1.96 7.93
C GLY A 208 -25.75 2.02 6.64
N ALA A 209 -24.70 2.85 6.59
CA ALA A 209 -23.74 2.82 5.50
C ALA A 209 -23.15 1.41 5.33
N ASP A 210 -22.95 0.98 4.09
CA ASP A 210 -22.37 -0.33 3.78
C ASP A 210 -20.85 -0.34 3.85
N VAL A 211 -20.22 0.79 3.50
CA VAL A 211 -18.78 1.04 3.57
C VAL A 211 -18.53 2.43 4.11
N VAL A 212 -17.51 2.55 4.95
CA VAL A 212 -16.89 3.83 5.33
C VAL A 212 -15.42 3.74 5.03
N PHE A 213 -14.90 4.65 4.24
CA PHE A 213 -13.50 4.68 3.82
C PHE A 213 -12.94 6.10 3.90
N GLY A 214 -11.63 6.23 3.85
CA GLY A 214 -10.97 7.52 3.85
C GLY A 214 -9.46 7.39 4.06
N SER A 215 -8.81 8.51 4.36
CA SER A 215 -7.38 8.55 4.69
C SER A 215 -7.15 8.58 6.21
N SER A 216 -6.18 7.82 6.69
CA SER A 216 -5.70 7.90 8.08
C SER A 216 -4.52 8.88 8.25
N GLN A 217 -4.21 9.69 7.24
CA GLN A 217 -3.07 10.62 7.23
C GLN A 217 -3.07 11.55 8.46
N ARG A 218 -4.23 12.03 8.90
CA ARG A 218 -4.35 12.91 10.07
C ARG A 218 -3.95 12.26 11.40
N PHE A 219 -3.75 10.96 11.43
CA PHE A 219 -3.29 10.23 12.61
C PHE A 219 -1.75 10.14 12.64
N GLY A 220 -1.11 11.30 12.63
CA GLY A 220 0.32 11.46 12.83
C GLY A 220 1.20 11.16 11.60
N ILE A 221 0.62 11.08 10.41
CA ILE A 221 1.38 10.84 9.17
C ILE A 221 1.64 12.20 8.49
N PRO A 222 2.91 12.57 8.24
CA PRO A 222 3.20 13.80 7.47
C PRO A 222 2.53 13.82 6.10
N MET A 223 2.31 15.00 5.53
CA MET A 223 1.66 15.14 4.22
C MET A 223 2.47 14.54 3.07
N PHE A 224 3.81 14.52 3.16
CA PHE A 224 4.73 13.90 2.20
C PHE A 224 4.47 14.24 0.73
N TYR A 225 4.06 15.46 0.44
CA TYR A 225 3.70 15.88 -0.92
C TYR A 225 2.61 14.98 -1.56
N GLY A 226 1.74 14.42 -0.73
CA GLY A 226 0.60 13.60 -1.13
C GLY A 226 0.63 12.13 -0.70
N GLY A 227 1.76 11.61 -0.28
CA GLY A 227 1.89 10.24 0.20
C GLY A 227 3.33 9.81 0.47
N PRO A 228 3.51 8.65 1.11
CA PRO A 228 2.50 7.62 1.41
C PRO A 228 1.59 7.95 2.59
N SER A 229 0.35 7.49 2.54
CA SER A 229 -0.60 7.50 3.65
C SER A 229 -1.53 6.30 3.57
N ALA A 230 -1.88 5.70 4.72
CA ALA A 230 -2.76 4.55 4.74
C ALA A 230 -4.22 4.98 4.58
N ALA A 231 -4.89 4.46 3.57
CA ALA A 231 -6.34 4.54 3.50
C ALA A 231 -6.98 3.51 4.41
N PHE A 232 -8.09 3.84 5.04
CA PHE A 232 -8.91 2.91 5.78
C PHE A 232 -10.14 2.49 4.98
N PHE A 233 -10.66 1.32 5.31
CA PHE A 233 -11.85 0.75 4.69
C PHE A 233 -12.54 -0.15 5.70
N ALA A 234 -13.77 0.20 6.07
CA ALA A 234 -14.60 -0.59 6.96
C ALA A 234 -15.93 -0.95 6.30
N THR A 235 -16.49 -2.10 6.62
CA THR A 235 -17.72 -2.60 6.03
C THR A 235 -18.50 -3.50 7.01
N LYS A 236 -19.69 -3.89 6.59
CA LYS A 236 -20.55 -4.87 7.29
C LYS A 236 -19.97 -6.28 7.19
N ASP A 237 -20.28 -7.15 8.14
CA ASP A 237 -19.80 -8.54 8.17
C ASP A 237 -20.25 -9.35 6.94
N GLU A 238 -21.38 -9.02 6.33
CA GLU A 238 -21.86 -9.70 5.12
C GLU A 238 -20.86 -9.60 3.94
N TYR A 239 -19.98 -8.59 3.91
CA TYR A 239 -18.98 -8.39 2.87
C TYR A 239 -17.61 -9.01 3.18
N LYS A 240 -17.45 -9.76 4.26
CA LYS A 240 -16.15 -10.32 4.68
C LYS A 240 -15.42 -11.16 3.61
N ARG A 241 -16.15 -11.73 2.67
CA ARG A 241 -15.60 -12.50 1.54
C ARG A 241 -15.32 -11.66 0.30
N SER A 242 -15.72 -10.39 0.30
CA SER A 242 -15.60 -9.45 -0.82
C SER A 242 -14.77 -8.21 -0.50
N ILE A 243 -14.47 -7.94 0.75
CA ILE A 243 -13.69 -6.78 1.18
C ILE A 243 -12.31 -6.79 0.52
N PRO A 244 -11.84 -5.67 -0.06
CA PRO A 244 -10.49 -5.57 -0.61
C PRO A 244 -9.43 -5.48 0.49
N GLY A 245 -8.18 -5.73 0.14
CA GLY A 245 -7.05 -5.63 1.04
C GLY A 245 -6.94 -6.81 2.02
N ARG A 246 -5.98 -6.72 2.93
CA ARG A 246 -5.70 -7.76 3.92
C ARG A 246 -6.48 -7.53 5.20
N ILE A 247 -6.83 -8.62 5.87
CA ILE A 247 -7.47 -8.61 7.18
C ILE A 247 -6.56 -9.36 8.15
N ILE A 248 -6.30 -8.75 9.29
CA ILE A 248 -5.67 -9.42 10.43
C ILE A 248 -6.78 -10.07 11.25
N GLY A 249 -6.55 -11.29 11.68
CA GLY A 249 -7.45 -12.02 12.57
C GLY A 249 -6.72 -12.63 13.75
N ILE A 250 -7.47 -12.84 14.82
CA ILE A 250 -7.00 -13.55 16.00
C ILE A 250 -7.29 -15.02 15.82
N SER A 251 -6.30 -15.85 16.12
CA SER A 251 -6.38 -17.31 16.15
C SER A 251 -5.67 -17.84 17.39
N LYS A 252 -5.28 -19.08 17.37
CA LYS A 252 -4.47 -19.74 18.39
C LYS A 252 -3.34 -20.53 17.73
N ASP A 253 -2.29 -20.77 18.50
CA ASP A 253 -1.23 -21.69 18.08
C ASP A 253 -1.54 -23.16 18.45
N ALA A 254 -0.62 -24.04 18.12
CA ALA A 254 -0.76 -25.48 18.37
C ALA A 254 -0.96 -25.85 19.86
N TYR A 255 -0.63 -24.97 20.78
CA TYR A 255 -0.79 -25.16 22.23
C TYR A 255 -1.95 -24.36 22.83
N GLY A 256 -2.74 -23.66 22.00
CA GLY A 256 -3.91 -22.90 22.42
C GLY A 256 -3.62 -21.46 22.84
N HIS A 257 -2.38 -20.97 22.72
CA HIS A 257 -2.05 -19.58 23.00
C HIS A 257 -2.54 -18.66 21.89
N THR A 258 -2.95 -17.46 22.24
CA THR A 258 -3.38 -16.44 21.29
C THR A 258 -2.29 -16.15 20.26
N ALA A 259 -2.65 -16.18 18.99
CA ALA A 259 -1.78 -15.89 17.87
C ALA A 259 -2.50 -15.06 16.81
N TYR A 260 -1.79 -14.15 16.18
CA TYR A 260 -2.31 -13.29 15.12
C TYR A 260 -1.91 -13.83 13.75
N ARG A 261 -2.72 -13.56 12.74
CA ARG A 261 -2.46 -14.02 11.37
C ARG A 261 -3.21 -13.17 10.34
N LEU A 262 -2.80 -13.28 9.07
CA LEU A 262 -3.61 -12.82 7.95
C LEU A 262 -4.81 -13.77 7.79
N ALA A 263 -6.02 -13.23 7.81
CA ALA A 263 -7.26 -13.98 7.75
C ALA A 263 -7.85 -13.98 6.34
N LEU A 264 -8.60 -15.04 6.00
CA LEU A 264 -9.36 -15.18 4.75
C LEU A 264 -8.54 -14.90 3.48
N GLN A 265 -7.29 -15.36 3.43
CA GLN A 265 -6.37 -15.14 2.30
C GLN A 265 -6.89 -15.72 0.98
N THR A 266 -7.80 -16.69 1.02
CA THR A 266 -8.40 -17.32 -0.17
C THR A 266 -9.18 -16.36 -1.06
N ARG A 267 -9.55 -15.16 -0.58
CA ARG A 267 -10.20 -14.10 -1.37
C ARG A 267 -9.21 -13.19 -2.11
N GLU A 268 -7.92 -13.26 -1.79
CA GLU A 268 -6.89 -12.39 -2.35
C GLU A 268 -6.44 -12.81 -3.76
N GLN A 269 -5.82 -11.88 -4.49
CA GLN A 269 -5.43 -12.06 -5.89
C GLN A 269 -4.41 -13.19 -6.14
N HIS A 270 -3.54 -13.49 -5.18
CA HIS A 270 -2.55 -14.57 -5.35
C HIS A 270 -3.19 -15.97 -5.40
N ILE A 271 -4.43 -16.11 -4.93
CA ILE A 271 -5.23 -17.34 -4.99
C ILE A 271 -6.33 -17.25 -6.03
N LYS A 272 -7.13 -16.19 -6.01
CA LYS A 272 -8.30 -16.01 -6.89
C LYS A 272 -7.95 -15.58 -8.31
N ARG A 273 -6.79 -14.96 -8.54
CA ARG A 273 -6.32 -14.50 -9.85
C ARG A 273 -7.39 -13.61 -10.54
N GLU A 274 -7.81 -13.96 -11.75
CA GLU A 274 -8.85 -13.26 -12.51
C GLU A 274 -10.22 -13.18 -11.81
N LYS A 275 -10.47 -14.00 -10.82
CA LYS A 275 -11.71 -14.01 -10.02
C LYS A 275 -11.60 -13.22 -8.71
N ALA A 276 -10.47 -12.58 -8.46
CA ALA A 276 -10.29 -11.76 -7.27
C ALA A 276 -11.13 -10.49 -7.34
N THR A 277 -11.60 -10.03 -6.19
CA THR A 277 -12.35 -8.77 -6.07
C THR A 277 -11.45 -7.56 -6.32
N SER A 278 -10.15 -7.68 -6.02
CA SER A 278 -9.16 -6.61 -6.10
C SER A 278 -7.81 -7.16 -6.56
N ASN A 279 -7.00 -6.31 -7.19
CA ASN A 279 -5.62 -6.61 -7.54
C ASN A 279 -4.61 -6.22 -6.44
N ILE A 280 -5.06 -5.68 -5.31
CA ILE A 280 -4.19 -5.17 -4.25
C ILE A 280 -3.30 -6.28 -3.68
N CYS A 281 -1.99 -6.02 -3.68
CA CYS A 281 -0.95 -6.85 -3.07
C CYS A 281 -0.18 -6.02 -2.02
N THR A 282 0.61 -5.05 -2.45
CA THR A 282 1.21 -4.04 -1.58
C THR A 282 0.14 -3.02 -1.17
N ALA A 283 0.09 -2.69 0.11
CA ALA A 283 -0.78 -1.67 0.69
C ALA A 283 0.07 -0.58 1.37
N GLN A 284 -0.34 -0.06 2.51
CA GLN A 284 0.34 1.00 3.27
C GLN A 284 0.56 0.57 4.73
N ALA A 285 1.10 -0.62 4.92
CA ALA A 285 1.16 -1.26 6.25
C ALA A 285 1.99 -0.47 7.27
N LEU A 286 3.12 0.12 6.88
CA LEU A 286 3.94 0.94 7.80
C LEU A 286 3.15 2.16 8.30
N LEU A 287 2.45 2.83 7.39
CA LEU A 287 1.66 4.02 7.71
C LEU A 287 0.42 3.65 8.57
N ALA A 288 -0.22 2.52 8.28
CA ALA A 288 -1.29 1.99 9.11
C ALA A 288 -0.80 1.67 10.53
N THR A 289 0.38 1.08 10.66
CA THR A 289 1.03 0.83 11.95
C THR A 289 1.29 2.14 12.72
N MET A 290 1.80 3.16 12.03
CA MET A 290 2.03 4.48 12.63
C MET A 290 0.72 5.13 13.09
N ALA A 291 -0.33 5.10 12.27
CA ALA A 291 -1.66 5.62 12.60
C ALA A 291 -2.29 4.86 13.78
N GLY A 292 -2.12 3.55 13.83
CA GLY A 292 -2.54 2.73 14.96
C GLY A 292 -1.82 3.12 16.26
N PHE A 293 -0.52 3.32 16.21
CA PHE A 293 0.24 3.81 17.38
C PHE A 293 -0.12 5.23 17.79
N TYR A 294 -0.49 6.09 16.85
CA TYR A 294 -1.01 7.42 17.17
C TYR A 294 -2.27 7.31 18.04
N ALA A 295 -3.21 6.45 17.64
CA ALA A 295 -4.41 6.20 18.44
C ALA A 295 -4.11 5.53 19.80
N VAL A 296 -3.15 4.61 19.85
CA VAL A 296 -2.68 4.00 21.11
C VAL A 296 -2.08 5.05 22.05
N TYR A 297 -1.28 5.98 21.51
CA TYR A 297 -0.63 7.02 22.28
C TYR A 297 -1.61 8.04 22.87
N HIS A 298 -2.58 8.48 22.07
CA HIS A 298 -3.55 9.49 22.50
C HIS A 298 -4.74 8.89 23.26
N GLY A 299 -5.18 7.68 22.91
CA GLY A 299 -6.40 7.10 23.41
C GLY A 299 -7.65 7.92 23.04
N ALA A 300 -8.81 7.49 23.52
CA ALA A 300 -10.07 8.17 23.20
C ALA A 300 -10.08 9.64 23.67
N GLU A 301 -9.63 9.90 24.89
CA GLU A 301 -9.64 11.25 25.46
C GLU A 301 -8.64 12.18 24.77
N GLY A 302 -7.45 11.71 24.44
CA GLY A 302 -6.47 12.49 23.69
C GLY A 302 -6.98 12.86 22.32
N LEU A 303 -7.60 11.92 21.58
CA LEU A 303 -8.21 12.18 20.28
C LEU A 303 -9.37 13.19 20.38
N LYS A 304 -10.24 13.08 21.40
CA LYS A 304 -11.31 14.06 21.65
C LYS A 304 -10.74 15.45 21.91
N ASN A 305 -9.66 15.55 22.68
CA ASN A 305 -9.00 16.83 22.93
C ASN A 305 -8.42 17.44 21.66
N ILE A 306 -7.78 16.65 20.80
CA ILE A 306 -7.24 17.12 19.52
C ILE A 306 -8.36 17.59 18.59
N ALA A 307 -9.35 16.73 18.34
CA ALA A 307 -10.48 17.06 17.48
C ALA A 307 -11.30 18.25 18.02
N GLY A 308 -11.52 18.31 19.32
CA GLY A 308 -12.23 19.40 20.02
C GLY A 308 -11.50 20.73 19.85
N ARG A 309 -10.18 20.75 20.00
CA ARG A 309 -9.36 21.96 19.80
C ARG A 309 -9.41 22.44 18.35
N ILE A 310 -9.29 21.53 17.39
CA ILE A 310 -9.40 21.86 15.95
C ILE A 310 -10.75 22.51 15.67
N HIS A 311 -11.82 21.87 16.13
CA HIS A 311 -13.18 22.35 15.91
C HIS A 311 -13.47 23.70 16.60
N ALA A 312 -13.03 23.87 17.85
CA ALA A 312 -13.16 25.11 18.57
C ALA A 312 -12.40 26.25 17.87
N SER A 313 -11.22 25.99 17.36
CA SER A 313 -10.44 26.96 16.57
C SER A 313 -11.16 27.38 15.30
N ALA A 314 -11.79 26.45 14.59
CA ALA A 314 -12.59 26.74 13.41
C ALA A 314 -13.79 27.64 13.73
N GLY A 315 -14.49 27.37 14.82
CA GLY A 315 -15.61 28.17 15.27
C GLY A 315 -15.21 29.56 15.73
N PHE A 316 -14.09 29.68 16.45
CA PHE A 316 -13.55 30.98 16.85
C PHE A 316 -13.16 31.82 15.61
N LEU A 317 -12.44 31.20 14.66
CA LEU A 317 -12.06 31.87 13.41
C LEU A 317 -13.29 32.35 12.63
N THR A 318 -14.33 31.52 12.54
CA THR A 318 -15.60 31.92 11.91
C THR A 318 -16.18 33.19 12.54
N GLY A 319 -16.30 33.23 13.86
CA GLY A 319 -16.87 34.38 14.56
C GLY A 319 -16.05 35.66 14.37
N GLU A 320 -14.72 35.57 14.32
CA GLU A 320 -13.86 36.73 14.08
C GLU A 320 -13.91 37.18 12.61
N LEU A 321 -13.95 36.26 11.66
CA LEU A 321 -14.10 36.59 10.24
C LEU A 321 -15.44 37.28 9.96
N GLU A 322 -16.53 36.85 10.60
CA GLU A 322 -17.84 37.53 10.46
C GLU A 322 -17.80 38.98 10.98
N LYS A 323 -17.08 39.26 12.06
CA LYS A 323 -16.86 40.63 12.56
C LYS A 323 -16.05 41.47 11.56
N LEU A 324 -15.20 40.87 10.75
CA LEU A 324 -14.47 41.55 9.69
C LEU A 324 -15.30 41.78 8.42
N GLY A 325 -16.49 41.17 8.33
CA GLY A 325 -17.41 41.29 7.21
C GLY A 325 -17.39 40.15 6.22
N TYR A 326 -16.68 39.08 6.53
CA TYR A 326 -16.70 37.82 5.75
C TYR A 326 -17.90 36.97 6.14
N LYS A 327 -18.30 36.07 5.26
CA LYS A 327 -19.45 35.18 5.52
C LYS A 327 -19.06 33.72 5.39
N GLN A 328 -19.23 32.98 6.47
CA GLN A 328 -19.12 31.50 6.44
C GLN A 328 -20.35 30.89 5.76
N LEU A 329 -20.12 30.06 4.72
CA LEU A 329 -21.19 29.47 3.92
C LEU A 329 -21.66 28.13 4.46
N ASN A 330 -20.80 27.37 5.15
CA ASN A 330 -21.17 26.07 5.74
C ASN A 330 -21.92 26.30 7.04
N LYS A 331 -23.17 25.82 7.11
CA LYS A 331 -23.98 25.90 8.33
C LYS A 331 -23.43 24.98 9.45
N ASN A 332 -23.02 23.78 9.08
CA ASN A 332 -22.40 22.80 9.95
C ASN A 332 -21.04 22.42 9.37
N TYR A 333 -20.00 22.45 10.17
CA TYR A 333 -18.62 22.16 9.77
C TYR A 333 -17.84 21.55 10.93
N PHE A 334 -16.77 20.85 10.60
CA PHE A 334 -15.80 20.35 11.59
C PHE A 334 -14.60 21.30 11.67
N ASP A 335 -13.77 21.35 10.64
CA ASP A 335 -12.51 22.09 10.60
C ASP A 335 -12.33 22.95 9.35
N THR A 336 -13.21 22.77 8.35
CA THR A 336 -13.09 23.38 7.05
C THR A 336 -14.17 24.42 6.84
N LEU A 337 -13.72 25.68 6.63
CA LEU A 337 -14.55 26.84 6.39
C LEU A 337 -14.59 27.14 4.89
N LYS A 338 -15.75 27.55 4.41
CA LYS A 338 -15.93 28.11 3.06
C LYS A 338 -16.42 29.55 3.20
N ILE A 339 -15.51 30.47 2.94
CA ILE A 339 -15.70 31.92 3.23
C ILE A 339 -16.03 32.68 1.96
N GLN A 340 -17.16 33.37 1.94
CA GLN A 340 -17.48 34.33 0.91
C GLN A 340 -16.78 35.65 1.23
N LEU A 341 -16.02 36.19 0.27
CA LEU A 341 -15.39 37.48 0.37
C LEU A 341 -16.42 38.61 0.20
N PRO A 342 -16.32 39.75 0.97
CA PRO A 342 -17.09 40.97 0.69
C PRO A 342 -16.73 41.50 -0.70
N GLU A 343 -17.66 42.22 -1.34
CA GLU A 343 -17.46 42.76 -2.70
C GLU A 343 -16.24 43.66 -2.87
N HIS A 344 -15.83 44.36 -1.80
CA HIS A 344 -14.67 45.24 -1.81
C HIS A 344 -13.33 44.55 -1.57
N VAL A 345 -13.32 43.21 -1.27
CA VAL A 345 -12.12 42.42 -1.02
C VAL A 345 -11.73 41.66 -2.27
N SER A 346 -10.52 41.94 -2.77
CA SER A 346 -9.95 41.19 -3.88
C SER A 346 -9.35 39.88 -3.43
N ILE A 347 -9.70 38.78 -4.10
CA ILE A 347 -9.09 37.47 -3.85
C ILE A 347 -7.58 37.48 -4.10
N ASN A 348 -7.11 38.24 -5.09
CA ASN A 348 -5.70 38.36 -5.39
C ASN A 348 -4.94 39.11 -4.28
N ALA A 349 -5.49 40.22 -3.78
CA ALA A 349 -4.90 40.97 -2.67
C ALA A 349 -4.81 40.09 -1.40
N LEU A 350 -5.84 39.30 -1.11
CA LEU A 350 -5.83 38.36 0.02
C LEU A 350 -4.74 37.31 -0.16
N ARG A 351 -4.63 36.72 -1.37
CA ARG A 351 -3.58 35.75 -1.68
C ARG A 351 -2.16 36.34 -1.56
N GLU A 352 -1.93 37.53 -2.02
CA GLU A 352 -0.62 38.21 -1.90
C GLU A 352 -0.21 38.32 -0.43
N ILE A 353 -1.10 38.77 0.45
CA ILE A 353 -0.83 38.86 1.89
C ILE A 353 -0.59 37.49 2.50
N ALA A 354 -1.39 36.50 2.09
CA ALA A 354 -1.21 35.10 2.56
C ALA A 354 0.17 34.55 2.17
N LEU A 355 0.62 34.76 0.93
CA LEU A 355 1.93 34.32 0.45
C LEU A 355 3.08 35.04 1.18
N GLU A 356 2.96 36.34 1.45
CA GLU A 356 3.92 37.08 2.29
C GLU A 356 4.03 36.50 3.70
N CYS A 357 2.93 35.98 4.24
CA CYS A 357 2.87 35.30 5.54
C CYS A 357 3.27 33.81 5.46
N LYS A 358 3.68 33.30 4.31
CA LYS A 358 3.96 31.90 4.03
C LYS A 358 2.77 30.98 4.36
N VAL A 359 1.58 31.35 3.90
CA VAL A 359 0.32 30.64 4.09
C VAL A 359 -0.30 30.30 2.74
N ASN A 360 -0.71 29.04 2.57
CA ASN A 360 -1.48 28.55 1.44
C ASN A 360 -2.95 28.38 1.82
N LEU A 361 -3.84 28.94 1.01
CA LEU A 361 -5.29 28.84 1.14
C LEU A 361 -5.89 28.16 -0.09
N ARG A 362 -7.03 27.52 0.08
CA ARG A 362 -7.81 26.98 -1.04
C ARG A 362 -8.63 28.09 -1.67
N CYS A 363 -8.42 28.34 -2.96
CA CYS A 363 -9.21 29.30 -3.70
C CYS A 363 -10.31 28.62 -4.51
N PHE A 364 -11.53 29.14 -4.42
CA PHE A 364 -12.65 28.74 -5.26
C PHE A 364 -12.94 29.87 -6.27
N ASP A 365 -13.72 29.52 -7.29
CA ASP A 365 -14.29 30.52 -8.18
C ASP A 365 -15.27 31.47 -7.43
N ALA A 366 -15.62 32.57 -8.03
CA ALA A 366 -16.61 33.52 -7.49
C ALA A 366 -16.26 34.18 -6.14
N GLY A 367 -14.99 34.40 -5.86
CA GLY A 367 -14.57 35.13 -4.65
C GLY A 367 -14.78 34.38 -3.35
N GLN A 368 -14.55 33.10 -3.35
CA GLN A 368 -14.64 32.25 -2.17
C GLN A 368 -13.28 31.67 -1.80
N ILE A 369 -13.03 31.49 -0.49
CA ILE A 369 -11.80 30.95 0.08
C ILE A 369 -12.15 29.78 1.00
N GLY A 370 -11.43 28.66 0.86
CA GLY A 370 -11.45 27.55 1.80
C GLY A 370 -10.31 27.64 2.80
N ILE A 371 -10.62 27.34 4.06
CA ILE A 371 -9.65 27.27 5.15
C ILE A 371 -9.89 25.97 5.90
N SER A 372 -8.93 25.04 5.83
CA SER A 372 -8.97 23.79 6.60
C SER A 372 -7.96 23.85 7.73
N LEU A 373 -8.44 23.86 8.96
CA LEU A 373 -7.59 23.83 10.15
C LEU A 373 -7.18 22.39 10.49
N ASP A 374 -6.14 22.25 11.29
CA ASP A 374 -5.57 20.96 11.65
C ASP A 374 -4.98 20.94 13.06
N GLU A 375 -4.35 19.83 13.42
CA GLU A 375 -3.76 19.60 14.73
C GLU A 375 -2.68 20.63 15.08
N THR A 376 -1.96 21.15 14.11
CA THR A 376 -0.86 22.11 14.32
C THR A 376 -1.33 23.55 14.49
N THR A 377 -2.58 23.83 14.18
CA THR A 377 -3.16 25.19 14.26
C THR A 377 -3.31 25.63 15.72
N GLY A 378 -2.50 26.60 16.11
CA GLY A 378 -2.53 27.22 17.43
C GLY A 378 -3.04 28.67 17.43
N PRO A 379 -3.05 29.33 18.60
CA PRO A 379 -3.49 30.73 18.70
C PRO A 379 -2.72 31.71 17.80
N THR A 380 -1.41 31.49 17.64
CA THR A 380 -0.55 32.30 16.75
C THR A 380 -0.98 32.17 15.30
N ASP A 381 -1.28 30.93 14.86
CA ASP A 381 -1.70 30.63 13.49
C ASP A 381 -3.05 31.28 13.17
N ILE A 382 -3.98 31.20 14.13
CA ILE A 382 -5.27 31.92 14.03
C ILE A 382 -5.04 33.44 13.93
N GLY A 383 -4.09 33.99 14.72
CA GLY A 383 -3.70 35.38 14.63
C GLY A 383 -3.18 35.78 13.25
N VAL A 384 -2.33 34.93 12.64
CA VAL A 384 -1.82 35.14 11.27
C VAL A 384 -2.97 35.12 10.25
N LEU A 385 -3.86 34.14 10.33
CA LEU A 385 -5.05 34.10 9.45
C LEU A 385 -5.89 35.35 9.58
N LEU A 386 -6.18 35.81 10.80
CA LEU A 386 -6.97 37.01 11.03
C LEU A 386 -6.24 38.29 10.54
N TYR A 387 -4.91 38.34 10.69
CA TYR A 387 -4.11 39.41 10.10
C TYR A 387 -4.25 39.48 8.56
N ILE A 388 -4.18 38.29 7.89
CA ILE A 388 -4.33 38.18 6.43
C ILE A 388 -5.71 38.73 6.00
N PHE A 389 -6.78 38.25 6.62
CA PHE A 389 -8.15 38.62 6.25
C PHE A 389 -8.49 40.06 6.61
N ALA A 390 -8.01 40.56 7.75
CA ALA A 390 -8.16 41.95 8.14
C ALA A 390 -7.42 42.90 7.19
N GLY A 391 -6.16 42.57 6.86
CA GLY A 391 -5.35 43.32 5.92
C GLY A 391 -6.00 43.40 4.54
N ALA A 392 -6.53 42.30 4.01
CA ALA A 392 -7.27 42.28 2.76
C ALA A 392 -8.56 43.13 2.80
N ALA A 393 -9.20 43.25 3.96
CA ALA A 393 -10.37 44.11 4.19
C ALA A 393 -10.01 45.56 4.54
N GLY A 394 -8.73 45.96 4.55
CA GLY A 394 -8.26 47.26 4.94
C GLY A 394 -8.49 47.58 6.42
N LYS A 395 -8.45 46.58 7.29
CA LYS A 395 -8.68 46.71 8.73
C LYS A 395 -7.47 46.22 9.53
N ASP A 396 -7.26 46.82 10.71
CA ASP A 396 -6.28 46.31 11.69
C ASP A 396 -6.92 45.25 12.56
N TYR A 397 -6.14 44.23 12.90
CA TYR A 397 -6.55 43.14 13.79
C TYR A 397 -5.49 42.83 14.84
N MET A 398 -5.92 42.68 16.08
CA MET A 398 -5.12 42.16 17.19
C MET A 398 -5.89 41.03 17.87
N LEU A 399 -5.26 39.88 17.98
CA LEU A 399 -5.81 38.72 18.71
C LEU A 399 -5.91 39.08 20.20
N LYS A 400 -7.10 38.96 20.77
CA LYS A 400 -7.36 39.43 22.12
C LYS A 400 -7.53 38.37 23.20
N GLU A 401 -7.89 37.14 22.85
CA GLU A 401 -8.25 36.12 23.88
C GLU A 401 -8.07 34.69 23.41
N ALA A 402 -8.10 33.72 24.37
CA ALA A 402 -8.04 32.29 24.11
C ALA A 402 -9.27 31.79 23.35
N VAL A 403 -9.08 30.74 22.56
CA VAL A 403 -10.12 30.08 21.78
C VAL A 403 -11.15 29.42 22.71
N PRO A 404 -12.44 29.79 22.68
CA PRO A 404 -13.45 29.17 23.53
C PRO A 404 -13.82 27.77 23.03
N GLU A 405 -14.08 26.87 23.96
CA GLU A 405 -14.68 25.57 23.67
C GLU A 405 -16.16 25.73 23.30
N LYS A 406 -16.50 25.55 22.03
CA LYS A 406 -17.86 25.58 21.54
C LYS A 406 -18.04 24.68 20.34
N THR A 407 -19.15 23.94 20.32
CA THR A 407 -19.58 23.16 19.16
C THR A 407 -20.35 24.03 18.17
N TYR A 408 -19.99 23.97 16.88
CA TYR A 408 -20.53 24.76 15.80
C TYR A 408 -21.26 23.91 14.72
N PHE A 409 -21.80 22.77 15.12
CA PHE A 409 -22.67 21.96 14.30
C PHE A 409 -23.92 21.54 15.11
N ASP A 410 -24.98 21.16 14.39
CA ASP A 410 -26.23 20.70 15.01
C ASP A 410 -25.94 19.47 15.89
N PRO A 411 -26.42 19.46 17.15
CA PRO A 411 -26.23 18.33 18.08
C PRO A 411 -26.66 16.96 17.53
N LYS A 412 -27.54 16.92 16.55
CA LYS A 412 -27.93 15.66 15.87
C LYS A 412 -26.77 14.94 15.17
N PHE A 413 -25.70 15.68 14.85
CA PHE A 413 -24.48 15.12 14.25
C PHE A 413 -23.44 14.67 15.27
N ALA A 414 -23.63 15.01 16.55
CA ALA A 414 -22.67 14.68 17.59
C ALA A 414 -22.58 13.17 17.83
N ARG A 415 -21.36 12.67 17.94
CA ARG A 415 -21.10 11.30 18.33
C ARG A 415 -21.55 11.05 19.76
N THR A 416 -22.29 10.00 19.98
CA THR A 416 -22.75 9.55 21.31
C THR A 416 -22.14 8.20 21.71
N SER A 417 -21.65 7.43 20.73
CA SER A 417 -21.03 6.13 20.96
C SER A 417 -19.61 6.26 21.50
N GLU A 418 -19.26 5.44 22.47
CA GLU A 418 -17.89 5.31 22.95
C GLU A 418 -17.02 4.61 21.92
N PHE A 419 -15.69 4.78 22.06
CA PHE A 419 -14.70 4.16 21.21
C PHE A 419 -13.36 4.00 21.93
N LEU A 420 -12.50 3.09 21.50
CA LEU A 420 -11.16 2.80 22.04
C LEU A 420 -11.20 2.50 23.55
N GLN A 421 -12.07 1.59 23.95
CA GLN A 421 -12.23 1.19 25.35
C GLN A 421 -11.31 0.05 25.76
N GLU A 422 -10.61 -0.59 24.82
CA GLU A 422 -9.65 -1.66 25.09
C GLU A 422 -8.41 -1.16 25.81
N ASP A 423 -7.83 -2.05 26.60
CA ASP A 423 -6.68 -1.77 27.46
C ASP A 423 -5.49 -1.14 26.73
N VAL A 424 -5.23 -1.53 25.48
CA VAL A 424 -4.11 -1.00 24.69
C VAL A 424 -4.24 0.52 24.46
N PHE A 425 -5.45 1.02 24.35
CA PHE A 425 -5.73 2.45 24.17
C PHE A 425 -5.80 3.25 25.47
N LYS A 426 -5.56 2.61 26.62
CA LYS A 426 -5.58 3.20 27.96
C LYS A 426 -4.23 3.17 28.68
N LYS A 427 -3.23 2.47 28.12
CA LYS A 427 -1.98 2.16 28.84
C LYS A 427 -0.74 2.95 28.40
N TYR A 428 -0.65 3.35 27.14
CA TYR A 428 0.62 3.78 26.54
C TYR A 428 0.65 5.28 26.21
N HIS A 429 0.26 6.13 27.17
CA HIS A 429 0.11 7.57 26.98
C HIS A 429 1.36 8.40 27.27
N THR A 430 2.48 7.76 27.65
CA THR A 430 3.76 8.42 27.81
C THR A 430 4.76 7.92 26.77
N GLU A 431 5.75 8.74 26.41
CA GLU A 431 6.80 8.32 25.50
C GLU A 431 7.51 7.05 25.98
N THR A 432 7.81 6.96 27.27
CA THR A 432 8.47 5.79 27.85
C THR A 432 7.66 4.51 27.65
N GLU A 433 6.38 4.55 27.93
CA GLU A 433 5.50 3.38 27.82
C GLU A 433 5.29 3.00 26.35
N LEU A 434 5.07 3.98 25.47
CA LEU A 434 4.91 3.74 24.06
C LEU A 434 6.18 3.16 23.42
N MET A 435 7.36 3.71 23.71
CA MET A 435 8.64 3.17 23.23
C MET A 435 8.86 1.73 23.68
N ARG A 436 8.53 1.41 24.92
CA ARG A 436 8.63 0.03 25.44
C ARG A 436 7.64 -0.90 24.75
N TYR A 437 6.44 -0.44 24.46
CA TYR A 437 5.45 -1.21 23.71
C TYR A 437 5.92 -1.48 22.27
N ILE A 438 6.34 -0.45 21.55
CA ILE A 438 6.89 -0.57 20.19
C ILE A 438 8.09 -1.54 20.17
N THR A 439 9.01 -1.42 21.12
CA THR A 439 10.19 -2.30 21.23
C THR A 439 9.79 -3.74 21.53
N ARG A 440 8.82 -3.96 22.42
CA ARG A 440 8.31 -5.30 22.72
C ARG A 440 7.69 -5.96 21.50
N LEU A 441 6.93 -5.21 20.69
CA LEU A 441 6.37 -5.72 19.44
C LEU A 441 7.46 -6.02 18.41
N GLY A 442 8.41 -5.13 18.21
CA GLY A 442 9.51 -5.31 17.28
C GLY A 442 10.36 -6.57 17.55
N ARG A 443 10.49 -6.96 18.81
CA ARG A 443 11.21 -8.18 19.21
C ARG A 443 10.50 -9.48 18.79
N LYS A 444 9.22 -9.41 18.46
CA LYS A 444 8.44 -10.57 18.02
C LYS A 444 8.56 -10.84 16.52
N ASP A 445 9.28 -9.99 15.80
CA ASP A 445 9.31 -9.99 14.33
C ASP A 445 10.72 -10.21 13.79
N VAL A 446 10.80 -10.93 12.68
CA VAL A 446 12.00 -10.98 11.84
C VAL A 446 11.95 -9.87 10.80
N SER A 447 13.05 -9.15 10.67
CA SER A 447 13.26 -8.12 9.64
C SER A 447 14.64 -8.25 9.01
N LEU A 448 14.90 -7.51 7.93
CA LEU A 448 16.24 -7.49 7.29
C LEU A 448 17.35 -6.97 8.21
N ALA A 449 17.00 -6.30 9.32
CA ALA A 449 17.98 -5.87 10.32
C ALA A 449 18.58 -7.04 11.12
N GLN A 450 17.96 -8.23 11.08
CA GLN A 450 18.41 -9.42 11.79
C GLN A 450 18.99 -10.49 10.87
N SER A 451 18.36 -10.72 9.73
CA SER A 451 18.77 -11.77 8.78
C SER A 451 18.30 -11.47 7.37
N MET A 452 18.83 -12.19 6.41
CA MET A 452 18.30 -12.23 5.05
C MET A 452 16.82 -12.66 5.07
N ILE A 453 16.02 -12.04 4.22
CA ILE A 453 14.66 -12.48 3.90
C ILE A 453 14.63 -12.86 2.43
N SER A 454 14.75 -14.14 2.15
CA SER A 454 15.00 -14.69 0.82
C SER A 454 13.73 -14.97 0.01
N LEU A 455 12.80 -14.04 0.00
CA LEU A 455 11.50 -14.21 -0.68
C LEU A 455 11.62 -14.13 -2.20
N GLY A 456 11.45 -15.25 -2.87
CA GLY A 456 11.38 -15.32 -4.32
C GLY A 456 10.19 -14.55 -4.89
N SER A 457 10.41 -13.89 -6.03
CA SER A 457 9.51 -12.95 -6.71
C SER A 457 9.19 -11.70 -5.90
N CYS A 458 9.91 -11.45 -4.81
CA CYS A 458 9.80 -10.24 -4.01
C CYS A 458 11.17 -9.82 -3.49
N THR A 459 11.87 -9.00 -4.23
CA THR A 459 13.21 -8.52 -3.90
C THR A 459 13.23 -7.80 -2.55
N MET A 460 13.86 -8.43 -1.54
CA MET A 460 14.00 -7.90 -0.19
C MET A 460 15.43 -7.44 0.04
N LYS A 461 15.69 -6.16 -0.21
CA LYS A 461 17.00 -5.55 0.01
C LYS A 461 17.05 -4.82 1.34
N LEU A 462 18.11 -5.00 2.09
CA LEU A 462 18.43 -4.06 3.16
C LEU A 462 18.98 -2.79 2.50
N ASN A 463 18.18 -1.73 2.53
CA ASN A 463 18.53 -0.45 1.92
C ASN A 463 19.60 0.28 2.73
N PRO A 464 20.46 1.08 2.08
CA PRO A 464 21.43 1.93 2.78
C PRO A 464 20.73 2.94 3.70
N ALA A 465 21.23 3.11 4.92
CA ALA A 465 20.65 4.05 5.89
C ALA A 465 20.64 5.50 5.36
N SER A 466 21.68 5.90 4.62
CA SER A 466 21.78 7.21 3.98
C SER A 466 20.63 7.54 3.03
N THR A 467 19.99 6.54 2.42
CA THR A 467 18.84 6.75 1.53
C THR A 467 17.56 7.12 2.29
N MET A 468 17.49 6.82 3.57
CA MET A 468 16.33 7.10 4.43
C MET A 468 16.37 8.48 5.08
N LEU A 469 17.57 9.03 5.32
CA LEU A 469 17.75 10.31 6.02
C LEU A 469 16.99 11.49 5.41
N PRO A 470 16.88 11.62 4.08
CA PRO A 470 16.14 12.73 3.47
C PRO A 470 14.67 12.77 3.84
N LEU A 471 14.07 11.63 4.16
CA LEU A 471 12.62 11.53 4.41
C LEU A 471 12.18 12.27 5.67
N SER A 472 13.06 12.47 6.63
CA SER A 472 12.75 13.17 7.89
C SER A 472 12.99 14.69 7.80
N ARG A 473 13.31 15.23 6.64
CA ARG A 473 13.48 16.68 6.44
C ARG A 473 12.12 17.35 6.25
N PRO A 474 11.88 18.49 6.93
CA PRO A 474 10.60 19.23 6.77
C PRO A 474 10.29 19.58 5.32
N GLU A 475 11.32 19.89 4.53
CA GLU A 475 11.18 20.27 3.12
C GLU A 475 10.69 19.12 2.22
N PHE A 476 10.72 17.87 2.70
CA PHE A 476 10.12 16.71 2.04
C PHE A 476 8.87 16.21 2.77
N MET A 477 8.84 16.30 4.11
CA MET A 477 7.72 15.78 4.91
C MET A 477 6.47 16.68 4.88
N ASN A 478 6.66 18.00 5.00
CA ASN A 478 5.60 18.94 5.36
C ASN A 478 5.12 19.77 4.16
N ILE A 479 5.11 19.17 2.98
CA ILE A 479 4.62 19.79 1.75
C ILE A 479 3.26 19.21 1.38
N HIS A 480 2.29 20.10 1.15
CA HIS A 480 0.97 19.72 0.66
C HIS A 480 1.04 19.35 -0.84
N PRO A 481 0.33 18.31 -1.32
CA PRO A 481 0.39 17.88 -2.72
C PRO A 481 -0.11 18.92 -3.73
N TYR A 482 -0.88 19.92 -3.27
CA TYR A 482 -1.37 21.02 -4.11
C TYR A 482 -0.69 22.36 -3.79
N ALA A 483 0.48 22.33 -3.17
CA ALA A 483 1.30 23.51 -3.00
C ALA A 483 1.64 24.12 -4.38
N PRO A 484 1.69 25.46 -4.50
CA PRO A 484 2.10 26.14 -5.73
C PRO A 484 3.46 25.67 -6.25
N GLU A 485 3.63 25.66 -7.56
CA GLU A 485 4.80 25.09 -8.25
C GLU A 485 6.12 25.77 -7.83
N ASP A 486 6.09 27.08 -7.61
CA ASP A 486 7.22 27.89 -7.15
C ASP A 486 7.67 27.58 -5.70
N GLN A 487 6.86 26.84 -4.94
CA GLN A 487 7.22 26.40 -3.59
C GLN A 487 7.83 24.97 -3.56
N VAL A 488 7.82 24.26 -4.69
CA VAL A 488 8.20 22.83 -4.76
C VAL A 488 9.23 22.52 -5.83
N GLU A 489 10.06 23.50 -6.16
CA GLU A 489 11.10 23.35 -7.20
C GLU A 489 12.06 22.18 -6.92
N GLY A 490 12.36 21.90 -5.65
CA GLY A 490 13.20 20.77 -5.25
C GLY A 490 12.54 19.41 -5.53
N TYR A 491 11.24 19.28 -5.27
CA TYR A 491 10.49 18.10 -5.67
C TYR A 491 10.38 17.98 -7.20
N THR A 492 10.12 19.07 -7.89
CA THR A 492 10.04 19.08 -9.36
C THR A 492 11.32 18.56 -9.99
N GLU A 493 12.47 19.12 -9.58
CA GLU A 493 13.77 18.66 -10.08
C GLU A 493 14.06 17.19 -9.75
N LEU A 494 13.76 16.76 -8.52
CA LEU A 494 13.93 15.35 -8.13
C LEU A 494 13.06 14.41 -8.99
N ILE A 495 11.79 14.74 -9.19
CA ILE A 495 10.83 13.95 -9.96
C ILE A 495 11.22 13.89 -11.44
N GLU A 496 11.63 15.01 -12.03
CA GLU A 496 12.09 15.07 -13.43
C GLU A 496 13.35 14.23 -13.63
N ASN A 497 14.35 14.40 -12.77
CA ASN A 497 15.58 13.61 -12.82
C ASN A 497 15.31 12.12 -12.61
N LEU A 498 14.51 11.75 -11.63
CA LEU A 498 14.15 10.36 -11.37
C LEU A 498 13.42 9.74 -12.56
N SER A 499 12.46 10.46 -13.14
CA SER A 499 11.74 10.01 -14.33
C SER A 499 12.67 9.80 -15.52
N ALA A 500 13.63 10.71 -15.73
CA ALA A 500 14.65 10.56 -16.77
C ALA A 500 15.54 9.33 -16.53
N TYR A 501 15.96 9.09 -15.29
CA TYR A 501 16.75 7.89 -14.96
C TYR A 501 15.97 6.61 -15.20
N LEU A 502 14.70 6.57 -14.82
CA LEU A 502 13.84 5.39 -15.05
C LEU A 502 13.57 5.15 -16.54
N CYS A 503 13.41 6.21 -17.33
CA CYS A 503 13.30 6.11 -18.77
C CYS A 503 14.60 5.55 -19.41
N GLU A 504 15.75 6.01 -18.98
CA GLU A 504 17.05 5.50 -19.46
C GLU A 504 17.25 4.01 -19.09
N ILE A 505 16.96 3.65 -17.81
CA ILE A 505 17.07 2.27 -17.32
C ILE A 505 16.16 1.31 -18.10
N THR A 506 14.96 1.75 -18.46
CA THR A 506 13.96 0.91 -19.13
C THR A 506 14.03 0.98 -20.65
N GLY A 507 14.75 1.94 -21.20
CA GLY A 507 14.83 2.19 -22.65
C GLY A 507 13.58 2.87 -23.23
N PHE A 508 12.73 3.50 -22.39
CA PHE A 508 11.49 4.14 -22.79
C PHE A 508 11.57 5.67 -22.88
N LYS A 509 10.46 6.30 -23.27
CA LYS A 509 10.41 7.74 -23.60
C LYS A 509 9.56 8.57 -22.64
N GLY A 510 8.71 7.94 -21.85
CA GLY A 510 7.89 8.62 -20.85
C GLY A 510 7.73 7.78 -19.60
N CYS A 511 7.58 8.46 -18.47
CA CYS A 511 7.42 7.85 -17.15
C CYS A 511 6.35 8.60 -16.35
N THR A 512 5.59 7.89 -15.55
CA THR A 512 4.76 8.48 -14.49
C THR A 512 5.08 7.84 -13.15
N LEU A 513 5.18 8.66 -12.11
CA LEU A 513 5.41 8.24 -10.72
C LEU A 513 4.11 8.19 -9.91
N GLN A 514 2.95 8.39 -10.55
CA GLN A 514 1.67 8.45 -9.89
C GLN A 514 1.22 7.12 -9.26
N PRO A 515 1.43 5.94 -9.88
CA PRO A 515 1.00 4.67 -9.27
C PRO A 515 1.72 4.39 -7.95
N ASN A 516 0.97 4.11 -6.90
CA ASN A 516 1.45 3.95 -5.54
C ASN A 516 1.57 2.50 -5.06
N SER A 517 1.59 1.55 -6.01
CA SER A 517 1.95 0.14 -5.78
C SER A 517 2.30 -0.53 -7.10
N GLY A 518 2.89 -1.73 -7.05
CA GLY A 518 3.13 -2.53 -8.25
C GLY A 518 1.84 -2.87 -8.98
N ALA A 519 0.81 -3.31 -8.26
CA ALA A 519 -0.50 -3.60 -8.83
C ALA A 519 -1.17 -2.36 -9.43
N ALA A 520 -1.03 -1.19 -8.82
CA ALA A 520 -1.49 0.08 -9.41
C ALA A 520 -0.72 0.41 -10.69
N GLY A 521 0.57 0.13 -10.75
CA GLY A 521 1.39 0.25 -11.95
C GLY A 521 0.92 -0.68 -13.07
N GLU A 522 0.61 -1.94 -12.75
CA GLU A 522 0.03 -2.89 -13.70
C GLU A 522 -1.27 -2.36 -14.29
N TYR A 523 -2.19 -1.96 -13.44
CA TYR A 523 -3.46 -1.38 -13.88
C TYR A 523 -3.25 -0.14 -14.76
N THR A 524 -2.36 0.75 -14.36
CA THR A 524 -2.03 1.97 -15.10
C THR A 524 -1.49 1.66 -16.49
N GLY A 525 -0.56 0.71 -16.59
CA GLY A 525 0.00 0.29 -17.87
C GLY A 525 -1.06 -0.27 -18.82
N LEU A 526 -1.95 -1.12 -18.33
CA LEU A 526 -3.07 -1.66 -19.10
C LEU A 526 -4.09 -0.57 -19.47
N ARG A 527 -4.35 0.37 -18.59
CA ARG A 527 -5.25 1.50 -18.85
C ARG A 527 -4.69 2.42 -19.95
N VAL A 528 -3.39 2.66 -19.93
CA VAL A 528 -2.69 3.41 -20.99
C VAL A 528 -2.79 2.70 -22.34
N ILE A 529 -2.56 1.39 -22.38
CA ILE A 529 -2.74 0.58 -23.58
C ILE A 529 -4.16 0.68 -24.11
N ARG A 530 -5.16 0.54 -23.25
CA ARG A 530 -6.57 0.63 -23.63
C ARG A 530 -6.91 2.01 -24.20
N ALA A 531 -6.48 3.08 -23.55
CA ALA A 531 -6.70 4.44 -24.02
C ALA A 531 -6.06 4.69 -25.40
N TYR A 532 -4.85 4.17 -25.61
CA TYR A 532 -4.20 4.20 -26.93
C TYR A 532 -5.01 3.47 -27.99
N LEU A 533 -5.44 2.22 -27.73
CA LEU A 533 -6.24 1.44 -28.67
C LEU A 533 -7.57 2.13 -29.00
N GLU A 534 -8.23 2.70 -28.01
CA GLU A 534 -9.45 3.50 -28.20
C GLU A 534 -9.18 4.71 -29.12
N SER A 535 -8.05 5.40 -28.95
CA SER A 535 -7.68 6.59 -29.75
C SER A 535 -7.44 6.31 -31.22
N ILE A 536 -7.02 5.09 -31.55
CA ILE A 536 -6.80 4.65 -32.94
C ILE A 536 -7.99 3.85 -33.51
N GLY A 537 -9.16 3.90 -32.87
CA GLY A 537 -10.38 3.22 -33.31
C GLY A 537 -10.37 1.70 -33.10
N GLN A 538 -9.50 1.18 -32.24
CA GLN A 538 -9.36 -0.24 -31.93
C GLN A 538 -9.78 -0.61 -30.49
N GLY A 539 -10.70 0.14 -29.92
CA GLY A 539 -11.23 -0.11 -28.58
C GLY A 539 -11.97 -1.44 -28.41
N HIS A 540 -12.29 -2.14 -29.50
CA HIS A 540 -12.85 -3.50 -29.46
C HIS A 540 -11.85 -4.56 -29.02
N ARG A 541 -10.55 -4.29 -29.06
CA ARG A 541 -9.52 -5.22 -28.62
C ARG A 541 -9.59 -5.40 -27.10
N ASN A 542 -9.93 -6.61 -26.66
CA ASN A 542 -10.22 -6.89 -25.26
C ASN A 542 -9.55 -8.16 -24.71
N ILE A 543 -8.69 -8.81 -25.50
CA ILE A 543 -7.98 -10.03 -25.10
C ILE A 543 -6.57 -9.69 -24.63
N VAL A 544 -6.20 -10.25 -23.46
CA VAL A 544 -4.84 -10.18 -22.92
C VAL A 544 -4.31 -11.60 -22.76
N LEU A 545 -3.15 -11.89 -23.37
CA LEU A 545 -2.45 -13.16 -23.20
C LEU A 545 -1.58 -13.12 -21.93
N LEU A 546 -1.65 -14.17 -21.15
CA LEU A 546 -0.91 -14.33 -19.89
C LEU A 546 -0.27 -15.72 -19.83
N PRO A 547 1.03 -15.84 -19.52
CA PRO A 547 1.61 -17.15 -19.25
C PRO A 547 1.02 -17.74 -17.96
N ALA A 548 0.94 -19.06 -17.91
CA ALA A 548 0.45 -19.80 -16.73
C ALA A 548 1.26 -19.47 -15.46
N SER A 549 2.54 -19.11 -15.63
CA SER A 549 3.45 -18.69 -14.59
C SER A 549 3.24 -17.26 -14.07
N ALA A 550 2.39 -16.45 -14.71
CA ALA A 550 2.19 -15.05 -14.33
C ALA A 550 1.74 -14.92 -12.87
N HIS A 551 2.24 -13.88 -12.19
CA HIS A 551 1.78 -13.52 -10.85
C HIS A 551 0.27 -13.27 -10.84
N GLY A 552 -0.41 -13.60 -9.73
CA GLY A 552 -1.87 -13.48 -9.62
C GLY A 552 -2.41 -12.04 -9.79
N THR A 553 -1.59 -11.03 -9.57
CA THR A 553 -1.96 -9.62 -9.81
C THR A 553 -2.17 -9.31 -11.29
N ASN A 554 -1.45 -9.97 -12.20
CA ASN A 554 -1.56 -9.70 -13.64
C ASN A 554 -2.96 -10.01 -14.19
N PRO A 555 -3.53 -11.21 -14.03
CA PRO A 555 -4.90 -11.47 -14.45
C PRO A 555 -5.93 -10.63 -13.70
N ALA A 556 -5.74 -10.36 -12.42
CA ALA A 556 -6.62 -9.49 -11.63
C ALA A 556 -6.64 -8.06 -12.20
N SER A 557 -5.48 -7.48 -12.50
CA SER A 557 -5.36 -6.14 -13.12
C SER A 557 -5.98 -6.08 -14.50
N ALA A 558 -5.80 -7.12 -15.33
CA ALA A 558 -6.39 -7.20 -16.67
C ALA A 558 -7.93 -7.19 -16.60
N VAL A 559 -8.52 -7.99 -15.73
CA VAL A 559 -9.98 -8.04 -15.55
C VAL A 559 -10.52 -6.71 -15.02
N GLN A 560 -9.85 -6.07 -14.09
CA GLN A 560 -10.24 -4.75 -13.59
C GLN A 560 -10.20 -3.67 -14.68
N CYS A 561 -9.32 -3.81 -15.67
CA CYS A 561 -9.27 -2.91 -16.83
C CYS A 561 -10.29 -3.27 -17.93
N GLY A 562 -11.17 -4.23 -17.67
CA GLY A 562 -12.22 -4.66 -18.60
C GLY A 562 -11.74 -5.61 -19.68
N PHE A 563 -10.56 -6.24 -19.54
CA PHE A 563 -10.04 -7.24 -20.45
C PHE A 563 -10.46 -8.66 -20.09
N THR A 564 -10.46 -9.52 -21.08
CA THR A 564 -10.59 -10.97 -20.92
C THR A 564 -9.21 -11.61 -21.04
N THR A 565 -8.87 -12.50 -20.14
CA THR A 565 -7.57 -13.15 -20.12
C THR A 565 -7.58 -14.49 -20.85
N VAL A 566 -6.52 -14.79 -21.59
CA VAL A 566 -6.25 -16.07 -22.22
C VAL A 566 -4.91 -16.59 -21.74
N THR A 567 -4.90 -17.75 -21.12
CA THR A 567 -3.70 -18.34 -20.52
C THR A 567 -2.89 -19.10 -21.58
N VAL A 568 -1.59 -18.83 -21.63
CA VAL A 568 -0.62 -19.52 -22.45
C VAL A 568 0.14 -20.53 -21.58
N LYS A 569 0.33 -21.73 -22.11
CA LYS A 569 1.05 -22.80 -21.39
C LYS A 569 2.53 -22.48 -21.22
N CYS A 570 3.13 -23.08 -20.22
CA CYS A 570 4.59 -23.21 -20.08
C CYS A 570 5.01 -24.64 -20.48
N ASP A 571 6.24 -24.77 -21.00
CA ASP A 571 6.84 -26.06 -21.31
C ASP A 571 7.41 -26.76 -20.05
N ASP A 572 7.91 -27.97 -20.20
CA ASP A 572 8.46 -28.77 -19.10
C ASP A 572 9.77 -28.18 -18.50
N LYS A 573 10.40 -27.24 -19.22
CA LYS A 573 11.59 -26.52 -18.78
C LYS A 573 11.27 -25.20 -18.08
N GLY A 574 9.98 -24.87 -17.99
CA GLY A 574 9.49 -23.65 -17.36
C GLY A 574 9.46 -22.41 -18.24
N ASN A 575 9.80 -22.52 -19.53
CA ASN A 575 9.65 -21.43 -20.49
C ASN A 575 8.19 -21.29 -20.93
N ILE A 576 7.82 -20.13 -21.44
CA ILE A 576 6.54 -19.97 -22.14
C ILE A 576 6.58 -20.84 -23.42
N ASP A 577 5.55 -21.64 -23.64
CA ASP A 577 5.42 -22.44 -24.85
C ASP A 577 5.17 -21.52 -26.05
N LEU A 578 6.18 -21.33 -26.90
CA LEU A 578 6.15 -20.40 -28.01
C LEU A 578 5.10 -20.79 -29.08
N GLU A 579 4.90 -22.10 -29.30
CA GLU A 579 3.89 -22.57 -30.28
C GLU A 579 2.48 -22.28 -29.77
N ASP A 580 2.21 -22.55 -28.49
CA ASP A 580 0.93 -22.21 -27.88
C ASP A 580 0.70 -20.68 -27.82
N PHE A 581 1.76 -19.91 -27.53
CA PHE A 581 1.72 -18.46 -27.55
C PHE A 581 1.31 -17.92 -28.94
N ARG A 582 2.01 -18.36 -29.97
CA ARG A 582 1.72 -18.00 -31.37
C ARG A 582 0.30 -18.38 -31.78
N ALA A 583 -0.10 -19.62 -31.50
CA ALA A 583 -1.42 -20.13 -31.83
C ALA A 583 -2.55 -19.29 -31.21
N LYS A 584 -2.40 -18.95 -29.92
CA LYS A 584 -3.38 -18.14 -29.18
C LYS A 584 -3.37 -16.66 -29.61
N ALA A 585 -2.21 -16.10 -29.93
CA ALA A 585 -2.11 -14.76 -30.48
C ALA A 585 -2.81 -14.65 -31.85
N GLU A 586 -2.56 -15.59 -32.73
CA GLU A 586 -3.18 -15.63 -34.06
C GLU A 586 -4.68 -15.91 -34.01
N ALA A 587 -5.12 -16.82 -33.15
CA ALA A 587 -6.54 -17.09 -32.92
C ALA A 587 -7.33 -15.88 -32.45
N ASN A 588 -6.68 -14.95 -31.72
CA ASN A 588 -7.28 -13.75 -31.16
C ASN A 588 -6.81 -12.45 -31.82
N LYS A 589 -6.14 -12.52 -32.99
CA LYS A 589 -5.49 -11.37 -33.64
C LYS A 589 -6.38 -10.15 -33.85
N ASP A 590 -7.67 -10.35 -34.06
CA ASP A 590 -8.61 -9.25 -34.31
C ASP A 590 -9.03 -8.56 -33.00
N ASN A 591 -8.86 -9.23 -31.86
CA ASN A 591 -9.24 -8.75 -30.54
C ASN A 591 -8.08 -8.68 -29.52
N LEU A 592 -6.86 -8.97 -29.95
CA LEU A 592 -5.69 -8.94 -29.06
C LEU A 592 -5.35 -7.50 -28.70
N ALA A 593 -5.49 -7.18 -27.42
CA ALA A 593 -5.10 -5.88 -26.86
C ALA A 593 -3.64 -5.87 -26.40
N ALA A 594 -3.25 -6.91 -25.66
CA ALA A 594 -1.93 -7.00 -25.06
C ALA A 594 -1.53 -8.43 -24.71
N SER A 595 -0.25 -8.60 -24.42
CA SER A 595 0.27 -9.71 -23.62
C SER A 595 1.02 -9.15 -22.44
N MET A 596 0.87 -9.76 -21.26
CA MET A 596 1.63 -9.40 -20.05
C MET A 596 2.66 -10.50 -19.78
N ILE A 597 3.93 -10.15 -19.78
CA ILE A 597 5.04 -11.09 -19.56
C ILE A 597 5.96 -10.53 -18.48
N THR A 598 6.34 -11.37 -17.52
CA THR A 598 7.39 -11.09 -16.53
C THR A 598 8.74 -11.54 -17.09
N TYR A 599 9.76 -10.69 -17.02
CA TYR A 599 11.09 -11.00 -17.54
C TYR A 599 12.19 -10.52 -16.59
N PRO A 600 13.14 -11.40 -16.17
CA PRO A 600 13.05 -12.87 -16.28
C PRO A 600 11.75 -13.39 -15.64
N SER A 601 11.35 -14.62 -15.99
CA SER A 601 10.07 -15.18 -15.56
C SER A 601 10.04 -15.48 -14.05
N THR A 602 8.84 -15.66 -13.51
CA THR A 602 8.65 -16.12 -12.12
C THR A 602 9.22 -17.52 -11.86
N HIS A 603 9.59 -18.27 -12.91
CA HIS A 603 10.34 -19.54 -12.80
C HIS A 603 11.83 -19.36 -12.52
N GLY A 604 12.31 -18.12 -12.41
CA GLY A 604 13.72 -17.80 -12.16
C GLY A 604 14.64 -17.95 -13.37
N ILE A 605 14.09 -17.94 -14.58
CA ILE A 605 14.82 -18.11 -15.84
C ILE A 605 14.51 -17.00 -16.84
N PHE A 606 15.49 -16.69 -17.70
CA PHE A 606 15.32 -15.79 -18.82
C PHE A 606 14.60 -16.50 -19.96
N GLU A 607 13.50 -15.91 -20.46
CA GLU A 607 12.79 -16.40 -21.65
C GLU A 607 13.62 -16.16 -22.90
N VAL A 608 14.08 -17.23 -23.53
CA VAL A 608 14.96 -17.14 -24.73
C VAL A 608 14.26 -16.53 -25.94
N ASP A 609 12.94 -16.76 -26.07
CA ASP A 609 12.14 -16.35 -27.22
C ASP A 609 11.39 -15.02 -26.97
N ILE A 610 11.76 -14.25 -25.95
CA ILE A 610 11.04 -13.04 -25.56
C ILE A 610 10.89 -12.03 -26.70
N LYS A 611 11.91 -11.83 -27.53
CA LYS A 611 11.82 -10.90 -28.67
C LYS A 611 10.83 -11.38 -29.73
N GLU A 612 10.83 -12.67 -30.03
CA GLU A 612 9.88 -13.26 -30.96
C GLU A 612 8.43 -13.15 -30.42
N MET A 613 8.22 -13.30 -29.13
CA MET A 613 6.91 -13.06 -28.49
C MET A 613 6.46 -11.61 -28.68
N CYS A 614 7.36 -10.65 -28.50
CA CYS A 614 7.07 -9.24 -28.78
C CYS A 614 6.63 -9.02 -30.25
N ASP A 615 7.37 -9.59 -31.19
CA ASP A 615 7.06 -9.48 -32.63
C ASP A 615 5.70 -10.12 -32.97
N ILE A 616 5.37 -11.26 -32.38
CA ILE A 616 4.07 -11.93 -32.56
C ILE A 616 2.93 -11.04 -32.06
N VAL A 617 3.06 -10.44 -30.87
CA VAL A 617 2.02 -9.57 -30.32
C VAL A 617 1.80 -8.34 -31.19
N HIS A 618 2.88 -7.69 -31.63
CA HIS A 618 2.81 -6.52 -32.52
C HIS A 618 2.22 -6.88 -33.88
N ALA A 619 2.61 -8.01 -34.45
CA ALA A 619 2.04 -8.49 -35.75
C ALA A 619 0.53 -8.76 -35.64
N CYS A 620 0.03 -9.11 -34.48
CA CYS A 620 -1.40 -9.30 -34.21
C CYS A 620 -2.12 -8.00 -33.78
N GLY A 621 -1.44 -6.85 -33.77
CA GLY A 621 -2.01 -5.54 -33.42
C GLY A 621 -2.11 -5.22 -31.93
N GLY A 622 -1.54 -6.05 -31.08
CA GLY A 622 -1.48 -5.84 -29.62
C GLY A 622 -0.25 -5.09 -29.16
N GLN A 623 -0.20 -4.80 -27.88
CA GLN A 623 0.93 -4.16 -27.18
C GLN A 623 1.56 -5.15 -26.20
N LEU A 624 2.87 -5.06 -26.02
CA LEU A 624 3.55 -5.88 -25.02
C LEU A 624 3.73 -5.11 -23.71
N TYR A 625 3.12 -5.61 -22.68
CA TYR A 625 3.33 -5.17 -21.29
C TYR A 625 4.37 -6.08 -20.63
N MET A 626 5.46 -5.48 -20.15
CA MET A 626 6.47 -6.20 -19.35
C MET A 626 6.25 -5.92 -17.89
N ASP A 627 6.03 -6.97 -17.12
CA ASP A 627 6.05 -6.90 -15.65
C ASP A 627 7.49 -6.70 -15.18
N GLY A 628 7.77 -5.53 -14.62
CA GLY A 628 9.10 -5.12 -14.16
C GLY A 628 9.40 -5.48 -12.70
N ALA A 629 8.62 -6.36 -12.09
CA ALA A 629 8.91 -6.85 -10.73
C ALA A 629 10.30 -7.46 -10.61
N ASN A 630 10.81 -8.05 -11.70
CA ASN A 630 12.11 -8.72 -11.79
C ASN A 630 13.22 -7.87 -12.43
N MET A 631 13.07 -6.54 -12.43
CA MET A 631 14.10 -5.62 -12.96
C MET A 631 15.47 -5.77 -12.29
N ASN A 632 15.54 -6.37 -11.11
CA ASN A 632 16.77 -6.66 -10.40
C ASN A 632 17.77 -7.55 -11.19
N ALA A 633 17.27 -8.25 -12.21
CA ALA A 633 18.08 -9.04 -13.12
C ALA A 633 18.31 -8.37 -14.49
N GLN A 634 17.87 -7.13 -14.69
CA GLN A 634 17.95 -6.45 -15.99
C GLN A 634 18.80 -5.17 -15.97
N VAL A 635 18.70 -4.38 -14.90
CA VAL A 635 19.29 -3.03 -14.84
C VAL A 635 20.76 -3.01 -15.26
N GLY A 636 21.09 -2.22 -16.27
CA GLY A 636 22.45 -2.10 -16.82
C GLY A 636 22.89 -3.22 -17.75
N LEU A 637 22.17 -4.34 -17.82
CA LEU A 637 22.50 -5.49 -18.69
C LEU A 637 21.57 -5.58 -19.90
N THR A 638 20.31 -5.31 -19.71
CA THR A 638 19.28 -5.23 -20.76
C THR A 638 18.16 -4.30 -20.28
N ASN A 639 17.16 -4.06 -21.12
CA ASN A 639 16.01 -3.26 -20.73
C ASN A 639 14.77 -3.62 -21.56
N PRO A 640 13.57 -3.33 -21.02
CA PRO A 640 12.28 -3.62 -21.66
C PRO A 640 12.15 -3.03 -23.06
N GLY A 641 12.58 -1.78 -23.27
CA GLY A 641 12.49 -1.11 -24.57
C GLY A 641 13.32 -1.80 -25.67
N THR A 642 14.53 -2.22 -25.37
CA THR A 642 15.43 -2.97 -26.30
C THR A 642 14.90 -4.37 -26.58
N ILE A 643 14.22 -4.99 -25.61
CA ILE A 643 13.60 -6.31 -25.76
C ILE A 643 12.40 -6.24 -26.71
N GLY A 644 11.69 -5.13 -26.75
CA GLY A 644 10.54 -4.90 -27.63
C GLY A 644 9.22 -4.68 -26.88
N ALA A 645 9.26 -4.44 -25.57
CA ALA A 645 8.08 -4.08 -24.80
C ALA A 645 7.62 -2.64 -25.12
N ASP A 646 6.35 -2.37 -24.89
CA ASP A 646 5.72 -1.06 -25.10
C ASP A 646 5.50 -0.32 -23.79
N VAL A 647 5.30 -1.04 -22.70
CA VAL A 647 5.13 -0.52 -21.35
C VAL A 647 5.72 -1.47 -20.33
N CYS A 648 6.28 -0.89 -19.27
CA CYS A 648 6.79 -1.64 -18.13
C CYS A 648 6.43 -0.92 -16.84
N HIS A 649 5.88 -1.62 -15.84
CA HIS A 649 5.85 -1.08 -14.50
C HIS A 649 7.12 -1.48 -13.73
N LEU A 650 7.49 -0.66 -12.78
CA LEU A 650 8.59 -0.89 -11.87
C LEU A 650 8.07 -0.96 -10.44
N ASN A 651 8.72 -1.76 -9.61
CA ASN A 651 8.48 -1.77 -8.17
C ASN A 651 9.68 -1.11 -7.47
N LEU A 652 9.54 0.17 -7.10
CA LEU A 652 10.65 0.88 -6.44
C LEU A 652 10.97 0.28 -5.07
N HIS A 653 10.01 -0.39 -4.46
CA HIS A 653 10.18 -1.14 -3.20
C HIS A 653 10.82 -2.54 -3.39
N LYS A 654 11.29 -2.86 -4.59
CA LYS A 654 12.06 -4.07 -4.91
C LYS A 654 13.44 -3.67 -5.42
N THR A 655 13.61 -3.56 -6.73
CA THR A 655 14.88 -3.28 -7.40
C THR A 655 15.57 -2.00 -6.92
N PHE A 656 14.81 -0.97 -6.60
CA PHE A 656 15.33 0.35 -6.26
C PHE A 656 15.30 0.67 -4.76
N SER A 657 15.24 -0.38 -3.93
CA SER A 657 15.59 -0.31 -2.50
C SER A 657 14.65 0.48 -1.58
N SER A 658 13.48 0.95 -2.04
CA SER A 658 12.49 1.46 -1.10
C SER A 658 12.03 0.32 -0.18
N PRO A 659 11.95 0.52 1.14
CA PRO A 659 11.67 -0.57 2.07
C PRO A 659 10.24 -1.08 1.97
N HIS A 660 10.04 -2.35 2.32
CA HIS A 660 8.74 -3.01 2.24
C HIS A 660 7.77 -2.66 3.36
N GLY A 661 8.25 -2.18 4.52
CA GLY A 661 7.44 -1.67 5.63
C GLY A 661 6.35 -2.60 6.15
N GLY A 662 6.53 -3.92 6.05
CA GLY A 662 5.52 -4.90 6.43
C GLY A 662 4.37 -5.08 5.43
N GLY A 663 4.54 -4.60 4.20
CA GLY A 663 3.54 -4.66 3.13
C GLY A 663 3.14 -3.28 2.58
N GLY A 664 4.05 -2.36 2.59
CA GLY A 664 3.96 -0.96 2.13
C GLY A 664 4.66 -0.02 3.10
N PRO A 665 5.13 1.14 2.59
CA PRO A 665 4.67 1.84 1.39
C PRO A 665 5.23 1.30 0.09
N GLY A 666 4.44 1.41 -0.97
CA GLY A 666 4.83 1.04 -2.32
C GLY A 666 4.85 2.21 -3.30
N VAL A 667 5.64 2.07 -4.35
CA VAL A 667 5.61 2.92 -5.55
C VAL A 667 5.78 2.02 -6.77
N GLY A 668 4.92 2.19 -7.76
CA GLY A 668 4.90 1.37 -8.96
C GLY A 668 4.83 2.21 -10.23
N PRO A 669 5.87 3.00 -10.55
CA PRO A 669 5.87 3.83 -11.75
C PRO A 669 5.77 2.97 -13.00
N ILE A 670 5.18 3.53 -14.07
CA ILE A 670 5.27 2.94 -15.40
C ILE A 670 6.16 3.80 -16.30
N CYS A 671 6.90 3.11 -17.17
CA CYS A 671 7.63 3.71 -18.27
C CYS A 671 7.06 3.17 -19.57
N VAL A 672 6.94 4.02 -20.58
CA VAL A 672 6.24 3.71 -21.81
C VAL A 672 6.99 4.15 -23.07
N ALA A 673 6.74 3.44 -24.17
CA ALA A 673 7.19 3.81 -25.50
C ALA A 673 6.56 5.14 -25.96
N ALA A 674 7.17 5.80 -26.94
CA ALA A 674 6.80 7.14 -27.38
C ALA A 674 5.31 7.31 -27.73
N HIS A 675 4.70 6.33 -28.39
CA HIS A 675 3.29 6.38 -28.82
C HIS A 675 2.29 6.29 -27.66
N LEU A 676 2.72 5.85 -26.48
CA LEU A 676 1.89 5.72 -25.27
C LEU A 676 2.01 6.94 -24.33
N VAL A 677 3.01 7.79 -24.52
CA VAL A 677 3.24 8.97 -23.66
C VAL A 677 2.00 9.88 -23.51
N PRO A 678 1.23 10.16 -24.57
CA PRO A 678 0.05 11.03 -24.47
C PRO A 678 -1.05 10.49 -23.52
N PHE A 679 -1.00 9.21 -23.16
CA PHE A 679 -2.02 8.53 -22.36
C PHE A 679 -1.60 8.32 -20.89
N LEU A 680 -0.44 8.83 -20.51
CA LEU A 680 0.02 8.77 -19.13
C LEU A 680 -0.96 9.50 -18.19
N PRO A 681 -1.12 9.04 -16.94
CA PRO A 681 -2.02 9.63 -15.97
C PRO A 681 -1.83 11.13 -15.79
N GLN A 682 -2.95 11.83 -15.72
CA GLN A 682 -3.06 13.25 -15.38
C GLN A 682 -3.64 13.39 -13.97
N HIS A 683 -3.88 14.63 -13.53
CA HIS A 683 -4.51 14.92 -12.23
C HIS A 683 -5.48 16.11 -12.31
N PRO A 684 -6.73 15.95 -11.85
CA PRO A 684 -7.76 16.97 -12.06
C PRO A 684 -7.49 18.29 -11.32
N VAL A 685 -6.90 18.22 -10.14
CA VAL A 685 -6.65 19.43 -9.31
C VAL A 685 -5.38 20.15 -9.75
N LEU A 686 -4.28 19.43 -9.94
CA LEU A 686 -2.99 20.07 -10.23
C LEU A 686 -2.85 20.46 -11.71
N TRP A 687 -3.35 19.62 -12.63
CA TRP A 687 -3.18 19.83 -14.08
C TRP A 687 -4.50 20.08 -14.83
N GLY A 688 -5.62 20.15 -14.12
CA GLY A 688 -6.94 20.41 -14.72
C GLY A 688 -7.41 19.32 -15.71
N ASN A 689 -6.87 18.11 -15.61
CA ASN A 689 -7.14 17.00 -16.51
C ASN A 689 -7.20 15.71 -15.68
N ASP A 690 -8.25 14.92 -15.87
CA ASP A 690 -8.49 13.67 -15.13
C ASP A 690 -8.15 12.40 -15.92
N LEU A 691 -7.50 12.53 -17.08
CA LEU A 691 -7.15 11.39 -17.92
C LEU A 691 -6.36 10.35 -17.14
N ASN A 692 -6.89 9.14 -17.05
CA ASN A 692 -6.24 7.97 -16.44
C ASN A 692 -5.69 8.20 -15.01
N THR A 693 -6.25 9.13 -14.25
CA THR A 693 -5.85 9.36 -12.85
C THR A 693 -6.00 8.07 -12.04
N VAL A 694 -4.95 7.64 -11.35
CA VAL A 694 -4.90 6.35 -10.63
C VAL A 694 -4.61 6.47 -9.14
N SER A 695 -4.30 7.67 -8.66
CA SER A 695 -4.11 7.93 -7.22
C SER A 695 -4.70 9.27 -6.82
N ALA A 696 -4.95 9.44 -5.52
CA ALA A 696 -5.48 10.68 -4.96
C ALA A 696 -4.51 11.85 -5.12
N ALA A 697 -3.21 11.60 -4.94
CA ALA A 697 -2.17 12.60 -5.11
C ALA A 697 -1.56 12.57 -6.52
N PRO A 698 -1.08 13.70 -7.04
CA PRO A 698 -0.49 13.79 -8.39
C PRO A 698 0.69 12.85 -8.63
N TYR A 699 1.50 12.61 -7.61
CA TYR A 699 2.69 11.77 -7.66
C TYR A 699 2.64 10.58 -6.70
N GLY A 700 1.44 10.17 -6.30
CA GLY A 700 1.23 9.00 -5.44
C GLY A 700 2.00 9.09 -4.12
N SER A 701 2.97 8.21 -3.92
CA SER A 701 3.83 8.18 -2.71
C SER A 701 5.09 9.06 -2.88
N ALA A 702 4.91 10.34 -3.20
CA ALA A 702 5.99 11.27 -3.50
C ALA A 702 7.06 11.38 -2.40
N GLY A 703 6.66 11.30 -1.14
CA GLY A 703 7.56 11.45 0.02
C GLY A 703 8.63 10.37 0.14
N ILE A 704 8.49 9.22 -0.53
CA ILE A 704 9.50 8.15 -0.52
C ILE A 704 10.32 8.07 -1.81
N LEU A 705 10.05 8.91 -2.80
CA LEU A 705 10.86 8.99 -4.03
C LEU A 705 12.33 9.34 -3.77
N PRO A 706 12.67 10.15 -2.76
CA PRO A 706 14.06 10.41 -2.41
C PRO A 706 14.89 9.16 -2.14
N ILE A 707 14.29 8.06 -1.70
CA ILE A 707 15.02 6.79 -1.45
C ILE A 707 15.56 6.23 -2.76
N THR A 708 14.71 6.06 -3.77
CA THR A 708 15.13 5.55 -5.09
C THR A 708 16.08 6.53 -5.77
N TYR A 709 15.82 7.83 -5.65
CA TYR A 709 16.72 8.85 -6.17
C TYR A 709 18.12 8.73 -5.54
N ALA A 710 18.20 8.61 -4.23
CA ALA A 710 19.45 8.38 -3.50
C ALA A 710 20.16 7.12 -3.96
N TYR A 711 19.44 6.02 -4.07
CA TYR A 711 19.96 4.73 -4.50
C TYR A 711 20.64 4.82 -5.88
N ILE A 712 19.96 5.44 -6.85
CA ILE A 712 20.51 5.63 -8.20
C ILE A 712 21.71 6.59 -8.20
N ARG A 713 21.64 7.71 -7.47
CA ARG A 713 22.69 8.71 -7.43
C ARG A 713 23.95 8.23 -6.72
N MET A 714 23.81 7.45 -5.66
CA MET A 714 24.97 6.94 -4.91
C MET A 714 25.66 5.79 -5.64
N LEU A 715 24.90 4.92 -6.32
CA LEU A 715 25.47 3.82 -7.10
C LEU A 715 26.05 4.28 -8.45
N GLY A 716 25.42 5.25 -9.08
CA GLY A 716 25.76 5.63 -10.44
C GLY A 716 25.53 4.50 -11.45
N THR A 717 25.94 4.72 -12.69
CA THR A 717 25.71 3.76 -13.79
C THR A 717 26.45 2.44 -13.56
N GLU A 718 27.72 2.49 -13.19
CA GLU A 718 28.54 1.29 -12.95
C GLU A 718 28.08 0.50 -11.71
N GLY A 719 27.66 1.21 -10.66
CA GLY A 719 27.13 0.59 -9.44
C GLY A 719 25.83 -0.16 -9.70
N LEU A 720 24.91 0.40 -10.47
CA LEU A 720 23.66 -0.25 -10.84
C LEU A 720 23.88 -1.53 -11.68
N GLU A 721 24.82 -1.51 -12.61
CA GLU A 721 25.20 -2.70 -13.36
C GLU A 721 25.83 -3.78 -12.45
N THR A 722 26.67 -3.38 -11.50
CA THR A 722 27.30 -4.27 -10.52
C THR A 722 26.26 -4.91 -9.61
N VAL A 723 25.28 -4.17 -9.16
CA VAL A 723 24.12 -4.68 -8.38
C VAL A 723 23.44 -5.84 -9.10
N THR A 724 23.10 -5.66 -10.36
CA THR A 724 22.43 -6.69 -11.16
C THR A 724 23.31 -7.94 -11.34
N LYS A 725 24.59 -7.77 -11.66
CA LYS A 725 25.53 -8.87 -11.78
C LYS A 725 25.66 -9.64 -10.47
N THR A 726 25.75 -8.95 -9.35
CA THR A 726 25.87 -9.55 -8.02
C THR A 726 24.60 -10.30 -7.63
N ALA A 727 23.41 -9.76 -7.92
CA ALA A 727 22.15 -10.44 -7.66
C ALA A 727 22.07 -11.79 -8.40
N ILE A 728 22.43 -11.80 -9.68
CA ILE A 728 22.47 -13.03 -10.49
C ILE A 728 23.56 -13.99 -9.96
N LEU A 729 24.72 -13.48 -9.59
CA LEU A 729 25.81 -14.29 -9.02
C LEU A 729 25.37 -14.97 -7.71
N ASN A 730 24.76 -14.22 -6.80
CA ASN A 730 24.30 -14.75 -5.51
C ASN A 730 23.26 -15.85 -5.68
N ALA A 731 22.30 -15.68 -6.58
CA ALA A 731 21.31 -16.73 -6.88
C ALA A 731 21.96 -18.00 -7.44
N ASN A 732 22.90 -17.85 -8.38
CA ASN A 732 23.62 -18.98 -8.95
C ASN A 732 24.58 -19.65 -7.94
N TYR A 733 25.14 -18.88 -7.00
CA TYR A 733 25.90 -19.43 -5.89
C TYR A 733 25.05 -20.38 -5.05
N LEU A 734 23.85 -19.94 -4.63
CA LEU A 734 22.93 -20.78 -3.89
C LEU A 734 22.43 -21.96 -4.71
N ALA A 735 22.14 -21.78 -6.00
CA ALA A 735 21.75 -22.88 -6.89
C ALA A 735 22.84 -23.97 -6.96
N ALA A 736 24.10 -23.55 -7.04
CA ALA A 736 25.22 -24.50 -7.04
C ALA A 736 25.36 -25.27 -5.72
N LYS A 737 25.01 -24.65 -4.58
CA LYS A 737 25.03 -25.29 -3.25
C LYS A 737 23.89 -26.30 -3.07
N PHE A 738 22.72 -26.03 -3.62
CA PHE A 738 21.51 -26.82 -3.37
C PHE A 738 21.19 -27.86 -4.47
N LYS A 739 21.88 -27.83 -5.62
CA LYS A 739 21.60 -28.73 -6.75
C LYS A 739 21.63 -30.22 -6.40
N ASP A 740 22.55 -30.63 -5.51
CA ASP A 740 22.81 -32.04 -5.15
C ASP A 740 22.03 -32.49 -3.88
N THR A 741 21.34 -31.56 -3.23
CA THR A 741 20.46 -31.80 -2.08
C THR A 741 18.99 -31.67 -2.47
N TYR A 742 18.42 -30.49 -2.32
CA TYR A 742 17.01 -30.22 -2.69
C TYR A 742 16.77 -30.35 -4.20
N GLY A 743 17.72 -29.91 -5.03
CA GLY A 743 17.58 -29.77 -6.47
C GLY A 743 16.96 -28.44 -6.88
N ILE A 744 17.22 -28.05 -8.11
CA ILE A 744 16.67 -26.81 -8.70
C ILE A 744 15.62 -27.18 -9.75
N VAL A 745 14.39 -26.67 -9.60
CA VAL A 745 13.27 -27.08 -10.46
C VAL A 745 13.48 -26.62 -11.91
N TYR A 746 13.89 -25.35 -12.10
CA TYR A 746 14.14 -24.81 -13.44
C TYR A 746 15.50 -24.15 -13.52
N THR A 747 16.17 -24.39 -14.63
CA THR A 747 17.40 -23.72 -15.03
C THR A 747 17.31 -23.33 -16.51
N GLY A 748 17.97 -22.26 -16.92
CA GLY A 748 18.05 -21.89 -18.32
C GLY A 748 18.84 -22.89 -19.15
N ALA A 749 18.96 -22.65 -20.46
CA ALA A 749 19.69 -23.51 -21.40
C ALA A 749 21.16 -23.75 -21.02
N THR A 750 21.75 -22.83 -20.26
CA THR A 750 23.14 -22.93 -19.75
C THR A 750 23.24 -23.65 -18.40
N GLY A 751 22.14 -24.16 -17.85
CA GLY A 751 22.10 -24.77 -16.51
C GLY A 751 22.16 -23.73 -15.37
N ARG A 752 21.87 -22.45 -15.63
CA ARG A 752 21.94 -21.34 -14.67
C ARG A 752 20.56 -20.73 -14.44
N VAL A 753 20.42 -20.07 -13.32
CA VAL A 753 19.21 -19.29 -12.96
C VAL A 753 19.44 -17.79 -13.18
N GLY A 754 18.36 -17.01 -13.13
CA GLY A 754 18.42 -15.56 -13.09
C GLY A 754 18.85 -15.05 -11.69
N HIS A 755 18.09 -14.16 -11.09
CA HIS A 755 18.34 -13.61 -9.76
C HIS A 755 17.64 -14.37 -8.62
N GLU A 756 16.89 -15.42 -8.95
CA GLU A 756 16.10 -16.25 -8.01
C GLU A 756 16.08 -17.70 -8.49
N LEU A 757 15.75 -18.63 -7.59
CA LEU A 757 15.74 -20.05 -7.84
C LEU A 757 14.59 -20.75 -7.10
N ILE A 758 14.17 -21.90 -7.63
CA ILE A 758 13.11 -22.72 -7.03
C ILE A 758 13.70 -24.04 -6.55
N LEU A 759 13.62 -24.28 -5.23
CA LEU A 759 14.05 -25.52 -4.59
C LEU A 759 12.93 -26.57 -4.66
N GLU A 760 13.30 -27.80 -5.05
CA GLU A 760 12.38 -28.92 -5.12
C GLU A 760 12.09 -29.50 -3.73
N CYS A 761 10.83 -29.54 -3.32
CA CYS A 761 10.42 -30.13 -2.05
C CYS A 761 9.42 -31.29 -2.21
N ARG A 762 8.90 -31.55 -3.40
CA ARG A 762 7.91 -32.61 -3.67
C ARG A 762 8.53 -33.97 -3.47
N THR A 763 9.72 -34.20 -3.99
CA THR A 763 10.47 -35.46 -3.83
C THR A 763 10.87 -35.71 -2.37
N VAL A 764 11.15 -34.63 -1.63
CA VAL A 764 11.41 -34.73 -0.17
C VAL A 764 10.15 -35.22 0.56
N LYS A 765 9.00 -34.67 0.24
CA LYS A 765 7.71 -35.08 0.83
C LYS A 765 7.36 -36.52 0.54
N GLU A 766 7.60 -36.99 -0.69
CA GLU A 766 7.35 -38.38 -1.07
C GLU A 766 8.17 -39.36 -0.24
N ARG A 767 9.43 -39.03 0.08
CA ARG A 767 10.34 -39.93 0.81
C ARG A 767 10.19 -39.85 2.33
N SER A 768 9.97 -38.65 2.87
CA SER A 768 10.02 -38.38 4.32
C SER A 768 8.69 -38.00 4.94
N GLY A 769 7.72 -37.55 4.14
CA GLY A 769 6.50 -36.89 4.63
C GLY A 769 6.69 -35.43 5.05
N ILE A 770 7.90 -34.87 4.94
CA ILE A 770 8.22 -33.49 5.25
C ILE A 770 7.95 -32.62 4.00
N ASP A 771 7.12 -31.62 4.13
CA ASP A 771 6.80 -30.72 3.03
C ASP A 771 7.48 -29.34 3.15
N GLU A 772 7.26 -28.48 2.15
CA GLU A 772 7.79 -27.12 2.11
C GLU A 772 7.34 -26.27 3.31
N GLY A 773 6.12 -26.51 3.81
CA GLY A 773 5.58 -25.84 5.00
C GLY A 773 6.37 -26.20 6.26
N ASP A 774 6.71 -27.46 6.44
CA ASP A 774 7.53 -27.94 7.57
C ASP A 774 8.93 -27.34 7.52
N ILE A 775 9.56 -27.28 6.34
CA ILE A 775 10.87 -26.66 6.14
C ILE A 775 10.81 -25.17 6.47
N ALA A 776 9.77 -24.47 6.01
CA ALA A 776 9.55 -23.07 6.29
C ALA A 776 9.43 -22.79 7.80
N LYS A 777 8.65 -23.60 8.53
CA LYS A 777 8.51 -23.47 9.98
C LYS A 777 9.82 -23.75 10.72
N ARG A 778 10.60 -24.72 10.24
CA ARG A 778 11.91 -25.01 10.84
C ARG A 778 12.93 -23.89 10.64
N LEU A 779 12.92 -23.20 9.49
CA LEU A 779 13.74 -22.02 9.25
C LEU A 779 13.52 -20.91 10.31
N MET A 780 12.30 -20.78 10.84
CA MET A 780 12.00 -19.81 11.89
C MET A 780 12.76 -20.09 13.19
N ASP A 781 13.03 -21.35 13.51
CA ASP A 781 13.86 -21.74 14.67
C ASP A 781 15.32 -21.26 14.53
N PHE A 782 15.77 -21.05 13.30
CA PHE A 782 17.09 -20.47 12.98
C PHE A 782 17.06 -18.95 12.83
N GLY A 783 15.91 -18.30 13.07
CA GLY A 783 15.76 -16.85 12.96
C GLY A 783 15.61 -16.34 11.52
N TYR A 784 15.20 -17.21 10.60
CA TYR A 784 14.92 -16.83 9.22
C TYR A 784 13.42 -16.72 8.94
N HIS A 785 13.04 -15.67 8.24
CA HIS A 785 11.79 -15.68 7.48
C HIS A 785 11.98 -16.63 6.29
N ALA A 786 11.06 -17.57 6.12
CA ALA A 786 11.21 -18.55 5.05
C ALA A 786 11.07 -17.92 3.65
N PRO A 787 11.64 -18.58 2.61
CA PRO A 787 11.37 -18.27 1.22
C PRO A 787 9.87 -18.38 0.87
N THR A 788 9.49 -17.96 -0.32
CA THR A 788 8.10 -18.07 -0.80
C THR A 788 7.71 -19.55 -0.99
N LEU A 789 6.58 -19.92 -0.40
CA LEU A 789 6.09 -21.31 -0.42
C LEU A 789 5.14 -21.52 -1.60
N SER A 790 5.30 -22.67 -2.27
CA SER A 790 4.36 -23.19 -3.27
C SER A 790 3.98 -22.18 -4.38
N PHE A 791 4.89 -21.30 -4.73
CA PHE A 791 4.74 -20.33 -5.82
C PHE A 791 6.05 -20.20 -6.60
N PRO A 792 6.01 -20.11 -7.93
CA PRO A 792 4.86 -20.37 -8.82
C PRO A 792 4.54 -21.87 -8.96
N VAL A 793 5.37 -22.74 -8.44
CA VAL A 793 5.23 -24.19 -8.49
C VAL A 793 4.80 -24.72 -7.14
N HIS A 794 3.72 -25.49 -7.11
CA HIS A 794 3.23 -26.10 -5.87
C HIS A 794 4.25 -27.08 -5.28
N GLY A 795 4.40 -27.09 -3.97
CA GLY A 795 5.30 -28.00 -3.24
C GLY A 795 6.78 -27.62 -3.33
N THR A 796 7.09 -26.35 -3.52
CA THR A 796 8.45 -25.84 -3.67
C THR A 796 8.72 -24.64 -2.77
N LEU A 797 9.98 -24.24 -2.65
CA LEU A 797 10.43 -23.01 -2.03
C LEU A 797 11.14 -22.14 -3.07
N MET A 798 10.69 -20.91 -3.22
CA MET A 798 11.31 -19.95 -4.13
C MET A 798 12.20 -18.98 -3.35
N VAL A 799 13.47 -18.94 -3.70
CA VAL A 799 14.54 -18.20 -3.01
C VAL A 799 15.05 -17.08 -3.89
N GLU A 800 15.07 -15.88 -3.36
CA GLU A 800 15.76 -14.72 -3.97
C GLU A 800 16.75 -14.13 -2.95
N PRO A 801 18.05 -14.41 -3.08
CA PRO A 801 19.08 -13.68 -2.37
C PRO A 801 19.36 -12.40 -3.14
N THR A 802 19.25 -11.25 -2.54
CA THR A 802 19.59 -10.00 -3.23
C THR A 802 21.10 -9.76 -3.25
N GLU A 803 21.52 -8.76 -4.02
CA GLU A 803 22.90 -8.28 -3.99
C GLU A 803 23.30 -7.59 -2.67
N SER A 804 22.31 -7.21 -1.85
CA SER A 804 22.57 -6.59 -0.54
C SER A 804 23.10 -7.57 0.50
N GLU A 805 23.01 -8.89 0.23
CA GLU A 805 23.46 -9.93 1.15
C GLU A 805 24.95 -10.25 0.96
N SER A 806 25.65 -10.36 2.07
CA SER A 806 27.05 -10.77 2.06
C SER A 806 27.21 -12.26 1.81
N LYS A 807 28.41 -12.65 1.29
CA LYS A 807 28.73 -14.09 1.15
C LYS A 807 28.62 -14.84 2.49
N ALA A 808 28.99 -14.19 3.59
CA ALA A 808 28.89 -14.81 4.93
C ALA A 808 27.43 -15.12 5.30
N GLU A 809 26.47 -14.23 4.95
CA GLU A 809 25.05 -14.49 5.18
C GLU A 809 24.52 -15.58 4.25
N LEU A 810 24.94 -15.60 2.99
CA LEU A 810 24.60 -16.68 2.07
C LEU A 810 25.13 -18.04 2.57
N ASP A 811 26.37 -18.08 3.06
CA ASP A 811 26.97 -19.31 3.63
C ASP A 811 26.21 -19.76 4.88
N ARG A 812 25.80 -18.83 5.74
CA ARG A 812 24.96 -19.12 6.92
C ARG A 812 23.61 -19.71 6.52
N PHE A 813 22.97 -19.16 5.50
CA PHE A 813 21.71 -19.69 4.96
C PHE A 813 21.89 -21.12 4.36
N VAL A 814 22.99 -21.34 3.67
CA VAL A 814 23.36 -22.69 3.17
C VAL A 814 23.53 -23.68 4.32
N GLU A 815 24.28 -23.32 5.36
CA GLU A 815 24.48 -24.15 6.55
C GLU A 815 23.16 -24.52 7.23
N VAL A 816 22.25 -23.60 7.34
CA VAL A 816 20.90 -23.83 7.90
C VAL A 816 20.10 -24.83 7.06
N LEU A 817 20.06 -24.66 5.74
CA LEU A 817 19.33 -25.58 4.87
C LEU A 817 20.00 -26.96 4.77
N GLU A 818 21.33 -27.03 4.90
CA GLU A 818 22.05 -28.31 5.02
C GLU A 818 21.73 -29.02 6.37
N CYS A 819 21.64 -28.27 7.46
CA CYS A 819 21.18 -28.81 8.74
C CYS A 819 19.76 -29.37 8.64
N ILE A 820 18.84 -28.62 8.06
CA ILE A 820 17.46 -29.06 7.82
C ILE A 820 17.42 -30.30 6.90
N TRP A 821 18.28 -30.35 5.86
CA TRP A 821 18.40 -31.50 4.98
C TRP A 821 18.81 -32.74 5.74
N ASN A 822 19.75 -32.65 6.67
CA ASN A 822 20.17 -33.76 7.52
C ASN A 822 19.04 -34.22 8.46
N GLU A 823 18.25 -33.27 9.02
CA GLU A 823 17.06 -33.59 9.82
C GLU A 823 16.00 -34.34 8.99
N ILE A 824 15.81 -33.95 7.72
CA ILE A 824 14.93 -34.66 6.78
C ILE A 824 15.43 -36.10 6.56
N LYS A 825 16.72 -36.29 6.36
CA LYS A 825 17.34 -37.63 6.20
C LYS A 825 17.16 -38.51 7.41
N GLU A 826 17.24 -37.98 8.61
CA GLU A 826 16.96 -38.75 9.82
C GLU A 826 15.54 -39.33 9.81
N VAL A 827 14.56 -38.58 9.29
CA VAL A 827 13.18 -39.07 9.13
C VAL A 827 13.09 -40.13 8.03
N GLU A 828 13.75 -39.90 6.88
CA GLU A 828 13.78 -40.87 5.76
C GLU A 828 14.37 -42.24 6.19
N GLU A 829 15.44 -42.19 6.99
CA GLU A 829 16.17 -43.36 7.46
C GLU A 829 15.51 -44.02 8.70
N GLY A 830 14.42 -43.45 9.21
CA GLY A 830 13.72 -43.96 10.39
C GLY A 830 14.48 -43.73 11.71
N LYS A 831 15.47 -42.83 11.72
CA LYS A 831 16.19 -42.41 12.93
C LYS A 831 15.40 -41.38 13.76
N ALA A 832 14.49 -40.70 13.14
CA ALA A 832 13.53 -39.80 13.76
C ALA A 832 12.10 -40.24 13.42
N SER A 833 11.17 -40.00 14.33
CA SER A 833 9.74 -40.29 14.12
C SER A 833 9.18 -39.50 12.93
N LYS A 834 8.30 -40.11 12.17
CA LYS A 834 7.58 -39.38 11.08
C LYS A 834 6.59 -38.36 11.60
N GLU A 835 6.07 -38.58 12.80
CA GLU A 835 5.02 -37.75 13.39
C GLU A 835 5.57 -36.76 14.43
N ASP A 836 6.52 -37.20 15.28
CA ASP A 836 7.15 -36.41 16.31
C ASP A 836 8.64 -36.16 15.99
N ASN A 837 8.91 -35.10 15.25
CA ASN A 837 10.25 -34.68 14.86
C ASN A 837 10.36 -33.14 14.85
N VAL A 838 11.58 -32.60 14.82
CA VAL A 838 11.86 -31.17 14.87
C VAL A 838 11.24 -30.36 13.74
N LEU A 839 10.96 -30.99 12.59
CA LEU A 839 10.38 -30.34 11.42
C LEU A 839 8.85 -30.24 11.53
N LYS A 840 8.20 -31.34 11.96
CA LYS A 840 6.73 -31.34 12.13
C LYS A 840 6.27 -30.47 13.29
N ASN A 841 7.06 -30.34 14.34
CA ASN A 841 6.72 -29.53 15.50
C ASN A 841 7.23 -28.10 15.43
N ALA A 842 8.06 -27.75 14.45
CA ALA A 842 8.54 -26.37 14.28
C ALA A 842 7.40 -25.39 13.96
N PRO A 843 7.54 -24.12 14.36
CA PRO A 843 8.62 -23.56 15.16
C PRO A 843 8.45 -23.84 16.65
N HIS A 844 9.57 -23.84 17.39
CA HIS A 844 9.60 -24.10 18.83
C HIS A 844 9.69 -22.78 19.61
N PRO A 845 8.60 -22.31 20.23
CA PRO A 845 8.60 -21.07 20.99
C PRO A 845 9.34 -21.21 22.32
N GLU A 846 9.77 -20.06 22.85
CA GLU A 846 10.51 -19.99 24.12
C GLU A 846 9.77 -20.72 25.25
N TYR A 847 8.46 -20.51 25.38
CA TYR A 847 7.65 -21.11 26.45
C TYR A 847 7.60 -22.64 26.39
N GLU A 848 7.71 -23.23 25.21
CA GLU A 848 7.76 -24.69 25.04
C GLU A 848 9.13 -25.24 25.42
N VAL A 849 10.19 -24.61 24.91
CA VAL A 849 11.57 -25.06 25.16
C VAL A 849 11.94 -24.93 26.64
N THR A 850 11.42 -23.92 27.31
CA THR A 850 11.70 -23.66 28.74
C THR A 850 10.73 -24.32 29.73
N ALA A 851 9.70 -25.03 29.24
CA ALA A 851 8.75 -25.74 30.09
C ALA A 851 9.44 -26.84 30.92
N ASP A 852 8.92 -27.14 32.11
CA ASP A 852 9.47 -28.19 32.96
C ASP A 852 9.38 -29.57 32.30
N GLU A 853 8.28 -29.83 31.59
CA GLU A 853 8.07 -31.07 30.83
C GLU A 853 8.46 -30.88 29.36
N TRP A 854 9.17 -31.89 28.82
CA TRP A 854 9.44 -31.98 27.38
C TRP A 854 8.79 -33.24 26.82
N LYS A 855 7.89 -33.08 25.89
CA LYS A 855 7.02 -34.17 25.42
C LYS A 855 7.45 -34.79 24.08
N HIS A 856 8.60 -34.36 23.55
CA HIS A 856 9.08 -34.77 22.23
C HIS A 856 10.16 -35.87 22.35
N GLU A 857 10.27 -36.70 21.32
CA GLU A 857 11.26 -37.77 21.24
C GLU A 857 12.70 -37.31 20.97
N TYR A 858 12.86 -36.01 20.62
CA TYR A 858 14.16 -35.36 20.35
C TYR A 858 14.55 -34.41 21.49
N PRO A 859 15.85 -34.11 21.65
CA PRO A 859 16.27 -33.25 22.76
C PRO A 859 15.93 -31.78 22.52
N ARG A 860 15.69 -31.01 23.62
CA ARG A 860 15.48 -29.55 23.62
C ARG A 860 16.59 -28.79 22.88
N SER A 861 17.84 -29.18 23.07
CA SER A 861 19.00 -28.57 22.42
C SER A 861 18.92 -28.64 20.90
N LYS A 862 18.42 -29.77 20.35
CA LYS A 862 18.19 -29.92 18.91
C LYS A 862 17.07 -28.98 18.41
N ALA A 863 16.02 -28.81 19.21
CA ALA A 863 14.94 -27.89 18.88
C ALA A 863 15.43 -26.42 18.87
N ALA A 864 16.13 -25.99 19.92
CA ALA A 864 16.49 -24.60 20.15
C ALA A 864 17.80 -24.15 19.51
N PHE A 865 18.84 -24.98 19.58
CA PHE A 865 20.23 -24.65 19.21
C PHE A 865 20.85 -25.70 18.30
N PRO A 866 20.28 -25.99 17.13
CA PRO A 866 20.80 -26.98 16.21
C PRO A 866 22.18 -26.63 15.59
N LEU A 867 22.54 -25.33 15.61
CA LEU A 867 23.84 -24.82 15.16
C LEU A 867 24.47 -23.93 16.24
N GLU A 868 25.80 -23.96 16.34
CA GLU A 868 26.58 -23.30 17.38
C GLU A 868 26.33 -21.78 17.48
N TRP A 869 26.28 -21.09 16.34
CA TRP A 869 26.10 -19.64 16.33
C TRP A 869 24.74 -19.17 16.89
N LEU A 870 23.75 -20.06 17.00
CA LEU A 870 22.46 -19.74 17.62
C LEU A 870 22.58 -19.45 19.12
N HIS A 871 23.64 -19.88 19.79
CA HIS A 871 23.85 -19.51 21.20
C HIS A 871 24.07 -18.02 21.38
N ASP A 872 24.65 -17.34 20.37
CA ASP A 872 24.93 -15.91 20.43
C ASP A 872 23.82 -15.04 19.82
N SER A 873 23.03 -15.60 18.87
CA SER A 873 22.08 -14.80 18.08
C SER A 873 20.73 -15.50 17.85
N LYS A 874 20.21 -16.15 18.90
CA LYS A 874 18.91 -16.83 18.84
C LYS A 874 17.77 -15.81 18.74
N PHE A 875 16.96 -15.97 17.69
CA PHE A 875 15.62 -15.40 17.61
C PHE A 875 14.61 -16.37 18.23
N TRP A 876 13.90 -15.94 19.26
CA TRP A 876 12.86 -16.74 19.91
C TRP A 876 11.50 -16.45 19.30
N VAL A 877 10.91 -17.45 18.66
CA VAL A 877 9.54 -17.36 18.16
C VAL A 877 8.56 -17.26 19.34
N ASN A 878 7.58 -16.38 19.24
CA ASN A 878 6.65 -16.11 20.35
C ASN A 878 5.46 -17.06 20.40
N VAL A 879 5.14 -17.72 19.29
CA VAL A 879 4.02 -18.65 19.15
C VAL A 879 4.47 -19.91 18.42
N ALA A 880 3.85 -21.04 18.72
CA ALA A 880 4.00 -22.24 17.93
C ALA A 880 3.24 -22.10 16.61
N ARG A 881 3.19 -23.17 15.82
CA ARG A 881 2.49 -23.20 14.54
C ARG A 881 1.05 -22.72 14.69
N VAL A 882 0.70 -21.68 13.95
CA VAL A 882 -0.60 -21.02 14.03
C VAL A 882 -1.69 -21.89 13.37
N ASP A 883 -2.83 -22.04 14.03
CA ASP A 883 -4.01 -22.73 13.50
C ASP A 883 -4.77 -21.81 12.54
N ASN A 884 -4.42 -21.92 11.26
CA ASN A 884 -5.05 -21.14 10.20
C ASN A 884 -6.53 -21.50 9.98
N ALA A 885 -6.86 -22.78 10.11
CA ALA A 885 -8.23 -23.26 9.88
C ALA A 885 -9.19 -22.76 10.98
N TYR A 886 -8.73 -22.73 12.23
CA TYR A 886 -9.50 -22.15 13.33
C TYR A 886 -9.74 -20.67 13.11
N GLY A 887 -8.70 -19.91 12.76
CA GLY A 887 -8.78 -18.46 12.54
C GLY A 887 -9.72 -18.08 11.39
N ASP A 888 -9.77 -18.88 10.31
CA ASP A 888 -10.68 -18.60 9.19
C ASP A 888 -12.15 -18.97 9.50
N ARG A 889 -12.38 -19.97 10.33
CA ARG A 889 -13.73 -20.34 10.77
C ARG A 889 -14.28 -19.38 11.82
N ASN A 890 -13.41 -18.80 12.62
CA ASN A 890 -13.75 -17.92 13.75
C ASN A 890 -13.08 -16.56 13.54
N LEU A 891 -13.52 -15.80 12.54
CA LEU A 891 -12.94 -14.50 12.22
C LEU A 891 -13.14 -13.50 13.37
N ILE A 892 -12.06 -13.08 13.97
CA ILE A 892 -12.00 -12.05 15.02
C ILE A 892 -11.07 -10.93 14.52
N PRO A 893 -11.61 -9.90 13.86
CA PRO A 893 -10.80 -8.87 13.19
C PRO A 893 -10.58 -7.60 14.03
N THR A 894 -11.03 -7.59 15.28
CA THR A 894 -10.88 -6.47 16.22
C THR A 894 -10.62 -6.97 17.64
N LEU A 895 -10.10 -6.10 18.49
CA LEU A 895 -9.84 -6.42 19.88
C LEU A 895 -11.13 -6.57 20.73
N CYS A 896 -12.20 -5.87 20.38
CA CYS A 896 -13.48 -5.91 21.09
C CYS A 896 -14.12 -7.31 21.17
N ALA A 897 -13.78 -8.19 20.25
CA ALA A 897 -14.30 -9.55 20.20
C ALA A 897 -13.54 -10.54 21.10
N CYS A 898 -12.55 -10.08 21.85
CA CYS A 898 -11.61 -10.91 22.61
C CYS A 898 -12.00 -11.10 24.09
N GLU A 899 -13.27 -11.09 24.47
CA GLU A 899 -13.71 -11.74 25.68
C GLU A 899 -13.69 -13.26 25.48
N ILE A 900 -12.47 -13.81 25.43
CA ILE A 900 -12.23 -15.27 25.41
C ILE A 900 -11.49 -15.64 26.68
#